data_02ceef7769285dceecd33c8ad6d9d778
#
_entry.id   02ceef7769285dceecd33c8ad6d9d778
#
_cell.length_a   1.000
_cell.length_b   1.000
_cell.length_c   1.000
_cell.angle_alpha   90.00
_cell.angle_beta   90.00
_cell.angle_gamma   90.00
#
_symmetry.space_group_name_H-M   'P 1'
#
loop_
_entity.id
_entity.type
_entity.pdbx_description
1 polymer ?
#
loop_
_entity_poly.entity_id
_entity_poly.type
_entity_poly.pdbx_seq_one_letter_code
_entity_poly.pdbx_strand_id
1 'polypeptide(L)'
;MMQAAALRLRFIAWLLLMLAVCATFFTGFKTYLDTETNILALLPSSEHDPVAEAALHAFSDQAGRKVLFLVGATEEDKAHSTATDFASTLKSSPGFSSIQFELQNRVADTLKAYEPYRHVLLSEQDRKRLATGDSEAVYRDAQRALYTPAGFMRAANPADDPLELLSNFLLAQVPPLGAVQLNGGLLTLEGEHKHWALVIAETADSAFASATQAQVMPVIETATAQARAAGAEVLSSGLLPHAAYAAKKAHQEVSTFGLVSLIGTILLLLFVHRSMRPVMMSAGSILLGLMAALIVSHWVFGRVHLLTLVFGSSLIGVAADYSTYFLTDAFRVPRRWQGQDALRQVTPGVLLGLATALTAYAVLMTTPFPALRQIAVFSAVGLSVACGCVLCLFPLLRPPQAPPVAPVIERGLLALLPRPLNRRGVVTLAAVLLLALLGLPQLKLVNDIRVLQASPPSLIESEKRVRALMNNPAESQFLLVTGSSAEEVLQQEEALRPKLDALQTQGAMASYAALTRALPSLKTQSQDAALLQAADAPSGLLARMLSELGFSSGDVQVRLSEARAGLAARLTPEAWLASAASASYRHLWLGQIQDRYATVVTLGGIHDLAALRALDGQLPGVRLVDKVGDISALLARYQRITLILVAIGYIGVLLLFFVRYGFNSALRVVLSPALASVATLGIFGLIGEPLNLFSTFSLLLVLGIGIDYAIFLREGRSSPLSSMIAVLVCAATALLSFGMLAFSSTPFIHSFGLTMLLGITLAVIVAQVLSVPADSILSRDDK
;
A
#
# COMPACT_ATOMS: atom_id res chain seq x y z
N MET A 1 -28.99 26.56 42.68
CA MET A 1 -28.50 27.59 41.73
C MET A 1 -27.10 27.33 41.21
N MET A 2 -26.09 27.02 42.02
CA MET A 2 -24.70 26.77 41.57
C MET A 2 -24.58 25.63 40.52
N GLN A 3 -25.31 24.49 40.68
CA GLN A 3 -25.26 23.40 39.73
C GLN A 3 -25.84 23.77 38.34
N ALA A 4 -26.92 24.57 38.30
CA ALA A 4 -27.52 25.03 37.05
C ALA A 4 -26.61 26.06 36.32
N ALA A 5 -25.88 26.89 37.06
CA ALA A 5 -24.91 27.85 36.51
C ALA A 5 -23.69 27.10 35.92
N ALA A 6 -23.17 26.08 36.63
CA ALA A 6 -22.06 25.27 36.14
C ALA A 6 -22.45 24.50 34.86
N LEU A 7 -23.68 24.01 34.74
CA LEU A 7 -24.17 23.31 33.55
C LEU A 7 -24.30 24.26 32.36
N ARG A 8 -24.80 25.49 32.57
CA ARG A 8 -24.88 26.53 31.54
C ARG A 8 -23.47 26.96 31.06
N LEU A 9 -22.53 27.12 32.00
CA LEU A 9 -21.16 27.46 31.64
C LEU A 9 -20.49 26.36 30.77
N ARG A 10 -20.66 25.09 31.14
CA ARG A 10 -20.19 23.94 30.32
C ARG A 10 -20.83 23.92 28.94
N PHE A 11 -22.13 24.19 28.85
CA PHE A 11 -22.85 24.28 27.59
C PHE A 11 -22.29 25.39 26.69
N ILE A 12 -22.09 26.61 27.23
CA ILE A 12 -21.57 27.74 26.46
C ILE A 12 -20.14 27.42 25.99
N ALA A 13 -19.28 26.93 26.89
CA ALA A 13 -17.91 26.60 26.56
C ALA A 13 -17.85 25.53 25.44
N TRP A 14 -18.70 24.51 25.52
CA TRP A 14 -18.77 23.44 24.50
C TRP A 14 -19.35 23.95 23.19
N LEU A 15 -20.36 24.83 23.23
CA LEU A 15 -20.95 25.46 22.03
C LEU A 15 -19.90 26.31 21.30
N LEU A 16 -19.10 27.08 22.03
CA LEU A 16 -18.00 27.88 21.46
C LEU A 16 -16.95 26.96 20.82
N LEU A 17 -16.59 25.86 21.47
CA LEU A 17 -15.68 24.86 20.90
C LEU A 17 -16.25 24.26 19.62
N MET A 18 -17.54 23.93 19.58
CA MET A 18 -18.20 23.42 18.36
C MET A 18 -18.16 24.44 17.23
N LEU A 19 -18.45 25.69 17.52
CA LEU A 19 -18.39 26.77 16.53
C LEU A 19 -16.97 26.95 16.00
N ALA A 20 -15.96 26.85 16.87
CA ALA A 20 -14.56 26.88 16.47
C ALA A 20 -14.18 25.69 15.57
N VAL A 21 -14.60 24.47 15.90
CA VAL A 21 -14.38 23.28 15.07
C VAL A 21 -15.04 23.43 13.71
N CYS A 22 -16.30 23.87 13.65
CA CYS A 22 -17.00 24.13 12.38
C CYS A 22 -16.29 25.22 11.57
N ALA A 23 -15.93 26.35 12.18
CA ALA A 23 -15.24 27.43 11.48
C ALA A 23 -13.90 26.96 10.90
N THR A 24 -13.09 26.25 11.70
CA THR A 24 -11.79 25.70 11.26
C THR A 24 -11.99 24.69 10.12
N PHE A 25 -12.99 23.82 10.22
CA PHE A 25 -13.25 22.82 9.17
C PHE A 25 -13.65 23.49 7.85
N PHE A 26 -14.58 24.44 7.87
CA PHE A 26 -15.05 25.08 6.64
C PHE A 26 -14.01 26.03 6.02
N THR A 27 -13.15 26.68 6.80
CA THR A 27 -12.04 27.48 6.27
C THR A 27 -10.97 26.65 5.60
N GLY A 28 -10.69 25.43 6.10
CA GLY A 28 -9.70 24.50 5.56
C GLY A 28 -10.30 23.31 4.79
N PHE A 29 -11.54 23.38 4.33
CA PHE A 29 -12.30 22.25 3.79
C PHE A 29 -11.54 21.43 2.74
N LYS A 30 -10.95 22.10 1.73
CA LYS A 30 -10.18 21.42 0.67
C LYS A 30 -8.93 20.74 1.21
N THR A 31 -8.26 21.36 2.17
CA THR A 31 -7.01 20.87 2.78
C THR A 31 -7.26 19.62 3.63
N TYR A 32 -8.35 19.60 4.39
CA TYR A 32 -8.67 18.46 5.27
C TYR A 32 -9.21 17.24 4.50
N LEU A 33 -9.69 17.43 3.28
CA LEU A 33 -10.19 16.35 2.41
C LEU A 33 -9.15 15.92 1.35
N ASP A 34 -7.97 16.56 1.32
CA ASP A 34 -6.86 16.08 0.49
C ASP A 34 -6.26 14.83 1.14
N THR A 35 -6.46 13.69 0.48
CA THR A 35 -6.12 12.38 1.02
C THR A 35 -4.93 11.75 0.31
N GLU A 36 -4.07 11.12 1.10
CA GLU A 36 -2.98 10.30 0.60
C GLU A 36 -3.50 8.91 0.20
N THR A 37 -3.15 8.47 -1.02
CA THR A 37 -3.54 7.14 -1.54
C THR A 37 -2.37 6.17 -1.65
N ASN A 38 -1.15 6.62 -1.37
CA ASN A 38 0.05 5.80 -1.46
C ASN A 38 0.08 4.76 -0.33
N ILE A 39 -0.18 3.50 -0.67
CA ILE A 39 -0.14 2.39 0.28
C ILE A 39 1.26 2.21 0.89
N LEU A 40 2.32 2.58 0.17
CA LEU A 40 3.69 2.50 0.69
C LEU A 40 3.94 3.48 1.84
N ALA A 41 3.24 4.62 1.84
CA ALA A 41 3.30 5.59 2.94
C ALA A 41 2.70 5.05 4.26
N LEU A 42 1.93 3.97 4.19
CA LEU A 42 1.38 3.29 5.37
C LEU A 42 2.35 2.29 5.98
N LEU A 43 3.37 1.88 5.22
CA LEU A 43 4.34 0.91 5.71
C LEU A 43 5.30 1.62 6.66
N PRO A 44 5.69 0.94 7.73
CA PRO A 44 6.68 1.50 8.63
C PRO A 44 8.02 1.61 7.92
N SER A 45 8.72 2.70 8.18
CA SER A 45 10.10 2.89 7.77
C SER A 45 10.98 1.79 8.37
N SER A 46 11.91 1.26 7.59
CA SER A 46 12.89 0.32 8.12
C SER A 46 13.82 1.10 9.06
N GLU A 47 13.74 0.82 10.35
CA GLU A 47 14.55 1.51 11.39
C GLU A 47 16.06 1.29 11.21
N HIS A 48 16.49 0.41 10.29
CA HIS A 48 17.85 -0.09 10.21
C HIS A 48 18.70 0.50 9.09
N ASP A 49 18.11 1.08 8.03
CA ASP A 49 18.85 1.66 6.92
C ASP A 49 18.08 2.76 6.17
N PRO A 50 18.23 4.02 6.58
CA PRO A 50 17.53 5.14 5.94
C PRO A 50 17.97 5.39 4.49
N VAL A 51 19.20 4.99 4.11
CA VAL A 51 19.68 5.12 2.73
C VAL A 51 18.99 4.09 1.82
N ALA A 52 18.89 2.83 2.28
CA ALA A 52 18.19 1.80 1.52
C ALA A 52 16.69 2.12 1.36
N GLU A 53 16.07 2.69 2.39
CA GLU A 53 14.68 3.14 2.32
C GLU A 53 14.48 4.29 1.34
N ALA A 54 15.30 5.32 1.40
CA ALA A 54 15.25 6.44 0.48
C ALA A 54 15.53 6.00 -0.97
N ALA A 55 16.49 5.07 -1.16
CA ALA A 55 16.77 4.44 -2.44
C ALA A 55 15.57 3.64 -2.96
N LEU A 56 14.92 2.88 -2.09
CA LEU A 56 13.73 2.11 -2.42
C LEU A 56 12.56 3.02 -2.85
N HIS A 57 12.33 4.11 -2.12
CA HIS A 57 11.31 5.08 -2.50
C HIS A 57 11.61 5.73 -3.84
N ALA A 58 12.84 6.18 -4.07
CA ALA A 58 13.27 6.79 -5.33
C ALA A 58 13.13 5.81 -6.51
N PHE A 59 13.58 4.56 -6.34
CA PHE A 59 13.45 3.52 -7.36
C PHE A 59 11.98 3.15 -7.63
N SER A 60 11.18 2.97 -6.58
CA SER A 60 9.76 2.63 -6.71
C SER A 60 8.96 3.74 -7.38
N ASP A 61 9.24 5.00 -7.09
CA ASP A 61 8.59 6.14 -7.74
C ASP A 61 8.98 6.22 -9.22
N GLN A 62 10.27 6.08 -9.52
CA GLN A 62 10.79 6.15 -10.89
C GLN A 62 10.33 4.94 -11.74
N ALA A 63 10.41 3.72 -11.20
CA ALA A 63 9.93 2.52 -11.89
C ALA A 63 8.39 2.50 -12.01
N GLY A 64 7.70 3.03 -10.99
CA GLY A 64 6.25 3.10 -10.93
C GLY A 64 5.62 4.03 -11.95
N ARG A 65 6.38 4.99 -12.50
CA ARG A 65 5.89 5.89 -13.56
C ARG A 65 5.76 5.19 -14.91
N LYS A 66 6.43 4.06 -15.14
CA LYS A 66 6.37 3.33 -16.41
C LYS A 66 5.18 2.39 -16.45
N VAL A 67 4.46 2.43 -17.56
CA VAL A 67 3.37 1.50 -17.87
C VAL A 67 3.65 0.89 -19.23
N LEU A 68 3.61 -0.43 -19.30
CA LEU A 68 3.81 -1.20 -20.51
C LEU A 68 2.44 -1.60 -21.07
N PHE A 69 2.24 -1.40 -22.37
CA PHE A 69 1.08 -1.87 -23.10
C PHE A 69 1.53 -2.78 -24.24
N LEU A 70 0.87 -3.92 -24.37
CA LEU A 70 1.00 -4.79 -25.54
C LEU A 70 -0.32 -4.71 -26.33
N VAL A 71 -0.22 -4.22 -27.55
CA VAL A 71 -1.36 -4.13 -28.48
C VAL A 71 -1.23 -5.27 -29.48
N GLY A 72 -2.15 -6.24 -29.44
CA GLY A 72 -2.04 -7.49 -30.17
C GLY A 72 -3.17 -7.67 -31.18
N ALA A 73 -2.84 -8.14 -32.39
CA ALA A 73 -3.79 -8.55 -33.41
C ALA A 73 -3.28 -9.82 -34.13
N THR A 74 -4.17 -10.49 -34.87
CA THR A 74 -3.81 -11.68 -35.68
C THR A 74 -2.96 -11.30 -36.90
N GLU A 75 -3.13 -10.12 -37.42
CA GLU A 75 -2.36 -9.58 -38.54
C GLU A 75 -1.37 -8.53 -38.00
N GLU A 76 -0.13 -8.59 -38.49
CA GLU A 76 0.96 -7.71 -38.05
C GLU A 76 0.69 -6.24 -38.36
N ASP A 77 0.26 -5.93 -39.62
CA ASP A 77 -0.08 -4.56 -40.03
C ASP A 77 -1.18 -3.95 -39.17
N LYS A 78 -2.15 -4.77 -38.77
CA LYS A 78 -3.22 -4.35 -37.89
C LYS A 78 -2.73 -4.07 -36.46
N ALA A 79 -1.83 -4.90 -35.95
CA ALA A 79 -1.19 -4.66 -34.65
C ALA A 79 -0.41 -3.34 -34.66
N HIS A 80 0.35 -3.08 -35.74
CA HIS A 80 1.16 -1.88 -35.92
C HIS A 80 0.28 -0.62 -36.01
N SER A 81 -0.73 -0.61 -36.91
CA SER A 81 -1.63 0.56 -37.09
C SER A 81 -2.39 0.87 -35.81
N THR A 82 -2.93 -0.16 -35.14
CA THR A 82 -3.65 0.03 -33.88
C THR A 82 -2.74 0.51 -32.75
N ALA A 83 -1.50 0.04 -32.67
CA ALA A 83 -0.54 0.51 -31.68
C ALA A 83 -0.14 1.98 -31.93
N THR A 84 -0.04 2.40 -33.20
CA THR A 84 0.19 3.80 -33.58
C THR A 84 -0.93 4.70 -33.12
N ASP A 85 -2.18 4.31 -33.38
CA ASP A 85 -3.37 5.05 -32.95
C ASP A 85 -3.46 5.09 -31.40
N PHE A 86 -3.17 3.97 -30.76
CA PHE A 86 -3.12 3.86 -29.31
C PHE A 86 -2.08 4.83 -28.71
N ALA A 87 -0.85 4.81 -29.22
CA ALA A 87 0.21 5.70 -28.79
C ALA A 87 -0.11 7.18 -29.06
N SER A 88 -0.72 7.51 -30.19
CA SER A 88 -1.15 8.88 -30.53
C SER A 88 -2.21 9.39 -29.56
N THR A 89 -3.17 8.54 -29.19
CA THR A 89 -4.20 8.86 -28.19
C THR A 89 -3.57 9.13 -26.84
N LEU A 90 -2.61 8.32 -26.39
CA LEU A 90 -1.91 8.57 -25.13
C LEU A 90 -1.10 9.88 -25.16
N LYS A 91 -0.47 10.24 -26.29
CA LYS A 91 0.27 11.50 -26.46
C LYS A 91 -0.59 12.75 -26.31
N SER A 92 -1.92 12.64 -26.47
CA SER A 92 -2.84 13.76 -26.29
C SER A 92 -2.97 14.23 -24.85
N SER A 93 -2.55 13.42 -23.87
CA SER A 93 -2.63 13.74 -22.45
C SER A 93 -1.34 14.35 -21.91
N PRO A 94 -1.39 15.51 -21.25
CA PRO A 94 -0.23 16.09 -20.58
C PRO A 94 0.23 15.30 -19.34
N GLY A 95 -0.54 14.31 -18.91
CA GLY A 95 -0.20 13.42 -17.80
C GLY A 95 0.90 12.40 -18.13
N PHE A 96 1.31 12.27 -19.41
CA PHE A 96 2.45 11.47 -19.82
C PHE A 96 3.63 12.36 -20.18
N SER A 97 4.79 12.07 -19.60
CA SER A 97 6.08 12.74 -19.93
C SER A 97 6.73 12.19 -21.20
N SER A 98 6.55 10.89 -21.46
CA SER A 98 7.05 10.24 -22.65
C SER A 98 6.21 9.04 -23.07
N ILE A 99 6.06 8.85 -24.39
CA ILE A 99 5.45 7.67 -24.99
C ILE A 99 6.45 7.11 -26.00
N GLN A 100 6.91 5.91 -25.74
CA GLN A 100 7.94 5.23 -26.51
C GLN A 100 7.28 4.07 -27.25
N PHE A 101 7.28 4.16 -28.58
CA PHE A 101 6.80 3.06 -29.39
C PHE A 101 7.60 2.91 -30.71
N GLU A 102 8.27 3.98 -31.20
CA GLU A 102 9.18 3.98 -32.33
C GLU A 102 10.63 4.06 -31.85
N LEU A 103 11.48 3.11 -32.28
CA LEU A 103 12.87 3.06 -31.83
C LEU A 103 13.87 3.62 -32.85
N GLN A 104 13.50 3.77 -34.13
CA GLN A 104 14.47 4.15 -35.19
C GLN A 104 15.22 5.45 -34.87
N ASN A 105 14.52 6.50 -34.49
CA ASN A 105 15.15 7.78 -34.16
C ASN A 105 16.02 7.69 -32.89
N ARG A 106 15.65 6.84 -31.93
CA ARG A 106 16.40 6.69 -30.67
C ARG A 106 17.72 5.93 -30.83
N VAL A 107 17.76 4.94 -31.71
CA VAL A 107 19.01 4.22 -32.00
C VAL A 107 20.03 5.18 -32.58
N ALA A 108 19.62 6.03 -33.55
CA ALA A 108 20.49 7.04 -34.14
C ALA A 108 20.94 8.08 -33.09
N ASP A 109 20.04 8.56 -32.22
CA ASP A 109 20.38 9.52 -31.18
C ASP A 109 21.32 8.90 -30.12
N THR A 110 21.09 7.63 -29.77
CA THR A 110 21.94 6.89 -28.83
C THR A 110 23.34 6.68 -29.42
N LEU A 111 23.42 6.26 -30.68
CA LEU A 111 24.70 6.11 -31.39
C LEU A 111 25.47 7.44 -31.38
N LYS A 112 24.83 8.54 -31.79
CA LYS A 112 25.40 9.88 -31.80
C LYS A 112 25.89 10.33 -30.43
N ALA A 113 25.17 9.95 -29.35
CA ALA A 113 25.56 10.30 -27.98
C ALA A 113 26.85 9.57 -27.53
N TYR A 114 27.07 8.33 -27.97
CA TYR A 114 28.27 7.56 -27.62
C TYR A 114 29.44 7.79 -28.59
N GLU A 115 29.19 8.30 -29.79
CA GLU A 115 30.21 8.50 -30.83
C GLU A 115 31.46 9.25 -30.34
N PRO A 116 31.39 10.35 -29.55
CA PRO A 116 32.58 11.03 -29.05
C PRO A 116 33.48 10.16 -28.15
N TYR A 117 32.91 9.09 -27.57
CA TYR A 117 33.56 8.21 -26.60
C TYR A 117 33.92 6.84 -27.17
N ARG A 118 33.79 6.64 -28.50
CA ARG A 118 33.97 5.34 -29.18
C ARG A 118 35.34 4.67 -28.96
N HIS A 119 36.36 5.45 -28.60
CA HIS A 119 37.72 4.95 -28.36
C HIS A 119 38.01 4.59 -26.90
N VAL A 120 37.04 4.75 -26.01
CA VAL A 120 37.16 4.47 -24.56
C VAL A 120 36.06 3.57 -24.05
N LEU A 121 35.20 3.06 -24.92
CA LEU A 121 34.10 2.17 -24.60
C LEU A 121 34.29 0.83 -25.32
N LEU A 122 34.59 -0.21 -24.56
CA LEU A 122 34.78 -1.55 -25.09
C LEU A 122 33.69 -2.49 -24.53
N SER A 123 33.23 -3.42 -25.37
CA SER A 123 32.49 -4.55 -24.91
C SER A 123 33.35 -5.41 -23.97
N GLU A 124 32.72 -6.17 -23.06
CA GLU A 124 33.47 -7.05 -22.17
C GLU A 124 34.27 -8.11 -22.95
N GLN A 125 33.73 -8.56 -24.08
CA GLN A 125 34.39 -9.52 -24.95
C GLN A 125 35.63 -8.90 -25.62
N ASP A 126 35.51 -7.70 -26.15
CA ASP A 126 36.62 -7.01 -26.78
C ASP A 126 37.71 -6.65 -25.75
N ARG A 127 37.31 -6.20 -24.55
CA ARG A 127 38.22 -5.94 -23.43
C ARG A 127 39.03 -7.18 -23.06
N LYS A 128 38.38 -8.35 -22.92
CA LYS A 128 39.06 -9.63 -22.60
C LYS A 128 40.06 -10.01 -23.70
N ARG A 129 39.68 -9.89 -24.99
CA ARG A 129 40.55 -10.22 -26.12
C ARG A 129 41.78 -9.32 -26.19
N LEU A 130 41.57 -8.00 -26.06
CA LEU A 130 42.66 -7.04 -26.04
C LEU A 130 43.60 -7.24 -24.84
N ALA A 131 43.05 -7.54 -23.65
CA ALA A 131 43.82 -7.83 -22.44
C ALA A 131 44.66 -9.11 -22.55
N THR A 132 44.21 -10.12 -23.31
CA THR A 132 44.98 -11.34 -23.58
C THR A 132 45.94 -11.22 -24.75
N GLY A 133 45.99 -10.06 -25.42
CA GLY A 133 46.86 -9.84 -26.57
C GLY A 133 46.32 -10.39 -27.91
N ASP A 134 45.06 -10.88 -27.93
CA ASP A 134 44.42 -11.42 -29.14
C ASP A 134 43.74 -10.31 -29.97
N SER A 135 44.53 -9.31 -30.33
CA SER A 135 44.09 -8.18 -31.16
C SER A 135 43.69 -8.60 -32.59
N GLU A 136 44.28 -9.69 -33.10
CA GLU A 136 43.92 -10.26 -34.41
C GLU A 136 42.53 -10.86 -34.45
N ALA A 137 42.00 -11.33 -33.33
CA ALA A 137 40.60 -11.77 -33.25
C ALA A 137 39.64 -10.58 -33.44
N VAL A 138 39.90 -9.44 -32.78
CA VAL A 138 39.12 -8.21 -32.94
C VAL A 138 39.11 -7.77 -34.41
N TYR A 139 40.30 -7.76 -35.06
CA TYR A 139 40.42 -7.42 -36.45
C TYR A 139 39.62 -8.35 -37.38
N ARG A 140 39.78 -9.65 -37.20
CA ARG A 140 39.04 -10.65 -38.02
C ARG A 140 37.53 -10.56 -37.85
N ASP A 141 37.04 -10.29 -36.64
CA ASP A 141 35.61 -10.16 -36.41
C ASP A 141 35.07 -8.86 -37.04
N ALA A 142 35.81 -7.74 -36.97
CA ALA A 142 35.47 -6.52 -37.68
C ALA A 142 35.47 -6.72 -39.20
N GLN A 143 36.47 -7.44 -39.74
CA GLN A 143 36.52 -7.80 -41.15
C GLN A 143 35.33 -8.64 -41.59
N ARG A 144 34.95 -9.66 -40.82
CA ARG A 144 33.74 -10.46 -41.08
C ARG A 144 32.47 -9.62 -41.06
N ALA A 145 32.37 -8.68 -40.12
CA ALA A 145 31.21 -7.81 -39.99
C ALA A 145 31.00 -6.95 -41.24
N LEU A 146 32.07 -6.54 -41.95
CA LEU A 146 31.96 -5.80 -43.22
C LEU A 146 31.19 -6.56 -44.31
N TYR A 147 31.26 -7.89 -44.32
CA TYR A 147 30.60 -8.75 -45.30
C TYR A 147 29.27 -9.33 -44.83
N THR A 148 28.85 -9.01 -43.57
CA THR A 148 27.59 -9.45 -43.04
C THR A 148 26.53 -8.36 -43.24
N PRO A 149 25.27 -8.67 -43.59
CA PRO A 149 24.22 -7.66 -43.67
C PRO A 149 24.17 -6.85 -42.39
N ALA A 150 24.22 -5.52 -42.51
CA ALA A 150 24.28 -4.60 -41.37
C ALA A 150 23.03 -4.76 -40.51
N GLY A 151 23.20 -5.12 -39.23
CA GLY A 151 22.16 -5.02 -38.23
C GLY A 151 21.83 -3.55 -37.91
N PHE A 152 20.65 -3.32 -37.34
CA PHE A 152 20.15 -1.97 -37.00
C PHE A 152 21.00 -1.20 -35.97
N MET A 153 21.91 -1.87 -35.26
CA MET A 153 22.82 -1.26 -34.26
C MET A 153 24.22 -0.95 -34.81
N ARG A 154 24.45 -1.17 -36.09
CA ARG A 154 25.77 -0.87 -36.70
C ARG A 154 25.93 0.64 -36.92
N ALA A 155 27.14 1.17 -36.71
CA ALA A 155 27.48 2.53 -37.09
C ALA A 155 27.11 2.79 -38.56
N ALA A 156 26.51 3.91 -38.84
CA ALA A 156 26.02 4.22 -40.20
C ALA A 156 27.14 4.26 -41.21
N ASN A 157 28.38 4.56 -40.77
CA ASN A 157 29.57 4.63 -41.62
C ASN A 157 30.69 3.76 -41.01
N PRO A 158 31.10 2.68 -41.66
CA PRO A 158 32.24 1.85 -41.22
C PRO A 158 33.54 2.61 -40.99
N ALA A 159 33.66 3.79 -41.60
CA ALA A 159 34.80 4.66 -41.38
C ALA A 159 34.88 5.30 -40.00
N ASP A 160 33.75 5.42 -39.32
CA ASP A 160 33.67 6.03 -37.98
C ASP A 160 33.87 5.00 -36.86
N ASP A 161 33.57 3.70 -37.11
CA ASP A 161 33.81 2.58 -36.21
C ASP A 161 34.43 1.39 -36.98
N PRO A 162 35.66 1.52 -37.50
CA PRO A 162 36.26 0.52 -38.39
C PRO A 162 36.48 -0.84 -37.74
N LEU A 163 36.72 -0.87 -36.45
CA LEU A 163 36.92 -2.10 -35.65
C LEU A 163 35.65 -2.60 -35.01
N GLU A 164 34.47 -2.02 -35.31
CA GLU A 164 33.14 -2.37 -34.74
C GLU A 164 33.09 -2.31 -33.22
N LEU A 165 33.99 -1.58 -32.55
CA LEU A 165 34.10 -1.56 -31.09
C LEU A 165 32.90 -0.87 -30.44
N LEU A 166 32.48 0.27 -30.98
CA LEU A 166 31.29 0.97 -30.51
C LEU A 166 30.02 0.16 -30.80
N SER A 167 29.94 -0.43 -31.98
CA SER A 167 28.82 -1.31 -32.37
C SER A 167 28.69 -2.51 -31.41
N ASN A 168 29.82 -3.18 -31.11
CA ASN A 168 29.86 -4.28 -30.14
C ASN A 168 29.49 -3.84 -28.72
N PHE A 169 29.94 -2.66 -28.29
CA PHE A 169 29.57 -2.09 -26.98
C PHE A 169 28.06 -1.82 -26.88
N LEU A 170 27.46 -1.25 -27.95
CA LEU A 170 26.03 -0.97 -28.00
C LEU A 170 25.19 -2.27 -28.04
N LEU A 171 25.65 -3.26 -28.86
CA LEU A 171 24.98 -4.57 -28.90
C LEU A 171 25.02 -5.30 -27.56
N ALA A 172 26.13 -5.17 -26.82
CA ALA A 172 26.27 -5.75 -25.49
C ALA A 172 25.34 -5.08 -24.42
N GLN A 173 24.86 -3.87 -24.69
CA GLN A 173 23.90 -3.17 -23.82
C GLN A 173 22.48 -3.65 -24.04
N VAL A 174 22.13 -4.14 -25.22
CA VAL A 174 20.81 -4.66 -25.50
C VAL A 174 20.57 -5.83 -24.56
N PRO A 175 19.68 -5.71 -23.55
CA PRO A 175 19.34 -6.86 -22.74
C PRO A 175 18.86 -7.95 -23.71
N PRO A 176 19.06 -9.23 -23.41
CA PRO A 176 18.35 -10.25 -24.15
C PRO A 176 16.86 -9.93 -24.01
N LEU A 177 16.30 -9.26 -25.05
CA LEU A 177 14.92 -8.76 -25.07
C LEU A 177 13.91 -9.92 -25.05
N GLY A 178 14.37 -11.13 -24.73
CA GLY A 178 13.56 -12.33 -24.73
C GLY A 178 12.93 -12.56 -26.11
N ALA A 179 11.62 -12.48 -26.17
CA ALA A 179 10.88 -12.63 -27.41
C ALA A 179 10.67 -11.33 -28.21
N VAL A 180 11.20 -10.17 -27.73
CA VAL A 180 11.00 -8.86 -28.38
C VAL A 180 11.91 -8.71 -29.57
N GLN A 181 11.36 -8.40 -30.73
CA GLN A 181 12.06 -8.14 -31.99
C GLN A 181 11.81 -6.70 -32.44
N LEU A 182 12.72 -6.16 -33.24
CA LEU A 182 12.50 -4.88 -33.90
C LEU A 182 12.03 -5.13 -35.33
N ASN A 183 10.78 -4.81 -35.61
CA ASN A 183 10.22 -4.93 -36.96
C ASN A 183 9.55 -3.62 -37.38
N GLY A 184 9.91 -3.12 -38.58
CA GLY A 184 9.38 -1.85 -39.07
C GLY A 184 9.64 -0.63 -38.18
N GLY A 185 10.70 -0.67 -37.31
CA GLY A 185 11.00 0.42 -36.37
C GLY A 185 10.23 0.34 -35.04
N LEU A 186 9.36 -0.65 -34.88
CA LEU A 186 8.58 -0.89 -33.66
C LEU A 186 9.13 -2.10 -32.89
N LEU A 187 8.95 -2.08 -31.57
CA LEU A 187 9.20 -3.25 -30.72
C LEU A 187 8.01 -4.20 -30.84
N THR A 188 8.24 -5.37 -31.38
CA THR A 188 7.21 -6.39 -31.62
C THR A 188 7.57 -7.71 -30.94
N LEU A 189 6.55 -8.51 -30.64
CA LEU A 189 6.69 -9.86 -30.12
C LEU A 189 5.69 -10.77 -30.82
N GLU A 190 6.04 -12.03 -30.95
CA GLU A 190 5.13 -13.07 -31.41
C GLU A 190 4.76 -13.96 -30.23
N GLY A 191 3.48 -14.26 -30.08
CA GLY A 191 3.01 -15.16 -29.03
C GLY A 191 1.49 -15.28 -29.02
N GLU A 192 0.99 -16.42 -28.53
CA GLU A 192 -0.45 -16.68 -28.45
C GLU A 192 -1.16 -16.59 -29.82
N HIS A 193 -0.48 -16.94 -30.91
CA HIS A 193 -0.97 -16.80 -32.29
C HIS A 193 -1.33 -15.35 -32.71
N LYS A 194 -0.65 -14.37 -32.09
CA LYS A 194 -0.82 -12.93 -32.37
C LYS A 194 0.52 -12.24 -32.51
N HIS A 195 0.49 -11.15 -33.27
CA HIS A 195 1.59 -10.17 -33.31
C HIS A 195 1.26 -9.06 -32.32
N TRP A 196 2.22 -8.77 -31.44
CA TRP A 196 2.08 -7.77 -30.37
C TRP A 196 3.03 -6.62 -30.61
N ALA A 197 2.54 -5.39 -30.57
CA ALA A 197 3.37 -4.18 -30.58
C ALA A 197 3.46 -3.63 -29.14
N LEU A 198 4.69 -3.29 -28.71
CA LEU A 198 4.97 -2.78 -27.38
C LEU A 198 4.92 -1.26 -27.37
N VAL A 199 4.11 -0.69 -26.49
CA VAL A 199 4.05 0.75 -26.20
C VAL A 199 4.45 0.96 -24.75
N ILE A 200 5.46 1.78 -24.49
CA ILE A 200 5.93 2.14 -23.16
C ILE A 200 5.53 3.59 -22.88
N ALA A 201 4.68 3.81 -21.91
CA ALA A 201 4.28 5.14 -21.46
C ALA A 201 4.90 5.46 -20.10
N GLU A 202 5.35 6.70 -19.92
CA GLU A 202 5.86 7.19 -18.65
C GLU A 202 5.02 8.38 -18.19
N THR A 203 4.49 8.32 -16.97
CA THR A 203 3.69 9.39 -16.39
C THR A 203 4.56 10.58 -16.00
N ALA A 204 4.00 11.78 -16.09
CA ALA A 204 4.70 13.02 -15.74
C ALA A 204 5.01 13.08 -14.23
N ASP A 205 4.15 12.47 -13.39
CA ASP A 205 4.27 12.45 -11.95
C ASP A 205 3.98 11.05 -11.40
N SER A 206 4.05 10.86 -10.09
CA SER A 206 3.88 9.58 -9.43
C SER A 206 2.57 8.87 -9.80
N ALA A 207 2.63 7.56 -10.02
CA ALA A 207 1.46 6.71 -10.28
C ALA A 207 0.42 6.72 -9.13
N PHE A 208 0.84 7.09 -7.92
CA PHE A 208 -0.02 7.19 -6.74
C PHE A 208 -0.71 8.55 -6.61
N ALA A 209 -0.29 9.57 -7.36
CA ALA A 209 -0.91 10.89 -7.30
C ALA A 209 -2.32 10.86 -7.90
N SER A 210 -3.32 11.27 -7.12
CA SER A 210 -4.73 11.30 -7.58
C SER A 210 -4.92 12.18 -8.82
N ALA A 211 -4.15 13.28 -8.93
CA ALA A 211 -4.18 14.17 -10.09
C ALA A 211 -3.69 13.44 -11.36
N THR A 212 -2.58 12.70 -11.26
CA THR A 212 -2.04 11.89 -12.36
C THR A 212 -3.06 10.84 -12.80
N GLN A 213 -3.61 10.09 -11.84
CA GLN A 213 -4.63 9.07 -12.14
C GLN A 213 -5.86 9.66 -12.84
N ALA A 214 -6.34 10.81 -12.38
CA ALA A 214 -7.49 11.49 -12.96
C ALA A 214 -7.23 11.98 -14.41
N GLN A 215 -5.99 12.33 -14.74
CA GLN A 215 -5.60 12.78 -16.08
C GLN A 215 -5.37 11.63 -17.04
N VAL A 216 -4.66 10.56 -16.61
CA VAL A 216 -4.18 9.52 -17.52
C VAL A 216 -5.15 8.35 -17.66
N MET A 217 -5.88 7.96 -16.62
CA MET A 217 -6.76 6.78 -16.69
C MET A 217 -7.89 6.89 -17.71
N PRO A 218 -8.61 8.03 -17.84
CA PRO A 218 -9.64 8.17 -18.88
C PRO A 218 -9.08 8.05 -20.30
N VAL A 219 -7.85 8.53 -20.51
CA VAL A 219 -7.18 8.44 -21.81
C VAL A 219 -6.78 7.00 -22.12
N ILE A 220 -6.22 6.26 -21.13
CA ILE A 220 -5.91 4.83 -21.27
C ILE A 220 -7.19 4.02 -21.56
N GLU A 221 -8.27 4.28 -20.83
CA GLU A 221 -9.56 3.61 -21.05
C GLU A 221 -10.11 3.88 -22.46
N THR A 222 -10.01 5.13 -22.94
CA THR A 222 -10.43 5.52 -24.30
C THR A 222 -9.58 4.83 -25.36
N ALA A 223 -8.25 4.90 -25.24
CA ALA A 223 -7.33 4.26 -26.18
C ALA A 223 -7.55 2.73 -26.23
N THR A 224 -7.77 2.11 -25.05
CA THR A 224 -8.05 0.68 -24.95
C THR A 224 -9.38 0.30 -25.60
N ALA A 225 -10.41 1.13 -25.43
CA ALA A 225 -11.71 0.91 -26.06
C ALA A 225 -11.62 1.04 -27.60
N GLN A 226 -10.88 2.03 -28.09
CA GLN A 226 -10.64 2.22 -29.54
C GLN A 226 -9.89 1.03 -30.14
N ALA A 227 -8.82 0.57 -29.49
CA ALA A 227 -8.06 -0.59 -29.92
C ALA A 227 -8.92 -1.87 -29.98
N ARG A 228 -9.75 -2.09 -28.96
CA ARG A 228 -10.71 -3.22 -28.94
C ARG A 228 -11.77 -3.11 -30.04
N ALA A 229 -12.29 -1.91 -30.32
CA ALA A 229 -13.23 -1.68 -31.40
C ALA A 229 -12.60 -1.95 -32.78
N ALA A 230 -11.28 -1.71 -32.94
CA ALA A 230 -10.50 -2.09 -34.10
C ALA A 230 -10.20 -3.60 -34.16
N GLY A 231 -10.60 -4.40 -33.16
CA GLY A 231 -10.38 -5.84 -33.08
C GLY A 231 -9.01 -6.24 -32.57
N ALA A 232 -8.29 -5.35 -31.89
CA ALA A 232 -7.04 -5.64 -31.21
C ALA A 232 -7.28 -5.90 -29.72
N GLU A 233 -6.42 -6.71 -29.12
CA GLU A 233 -6.36 -6.94 -27.68
C GLU A 233 -5.30 -6.03 -27.05
N VAL A 234 -5.59 -5.46 -25.88
CA VAL A 234 -4.63 -4.65 -25.13
C VAL A 234 -4.37 -5.29 -23.78
N LEU A 235 -3.11 -5.62 -23.53
CA LEU A 235 -2.61 -6.03 -22.23
C LEU A 235 -1.83 -4.87 -21.61
N SER A 236 -1.92 -4.72 -20.30
CA SER A 236 -1.20 -3.69 -19.55
C SER A 236 -0.42 -4.29 -18.39
N SER A 237 0.75 -3.74 -18.11
CA SER A 237 1.57 -4.07 -16.94
C SER A 237 2.20 -2.79 -16.39
N GLY A 238 2.23 -2.67 -15.07
CA GLY A 238 2.79 -1.52 -14.37
C GLY A 238 1.98 -1.13 -13.14
N LEU A 239 2.54 -0.26 -12.33
CA LEU A 239 1.96 0.12 -11.03
C LEU A 239 0.69 0.97 -11.15
N LEU A 240 0.63 1.84 -12.17
CA LEU A 240 -0.47 2.80 -12.35
C LEU A 240 -1.86 2.17 -12.43
N PRO A 241 -2.13 1.14 -13.28
CA PRO A 241 -3.46 0.51 -13.33
C PRO A 241 -3.91 -0.08 -11.99
N HIS A 242 -2.98 -0.68 -11.24
CA HIS A 242 -3.24 -1.25 -9.92
C HIS A 242 -3.53 -0.17 -8.88
N ALA A 243 -2.73 0.89 -8.85
CA ALA A 243 -2.89 2.03 -7.94
C ALA A 243 -4.23 2.76 -8.21
N ALA A 244 -4.55 3.02 -9.47
CA ALA A 244 -5.80 3.66 -9.87
C ALA A 244 -7.03 2.81 -9.51
N TYR A 245 -6.97 1.49 -9.75
CA TYR A 245 -8.04 0.58 -9.34
C TYR A 245 -8.24 0.60 -7.83
N ALA A 246 -7.16 0.48 -7.05
CA ALA A 246 -7.21 0.48 -5.60
C ALA A 246 -7.79 1.80 -5.06
N ALA A 247 -7.36 2.95 -5.60
CA ALA A 247 -7.87 4.26 -5.23
C ALA A 247 -9.37 4.42 -5.58
N LYS A 248 -9.78 4.05 -6.81
CA LYS A 248 -11.19 4.08 -7.24
C LYS A 248 -12.06 3.19 -6.35
N LYS A 249 -11.57 1.99 -6.04
CA LYS A 249 -12.29 1.03 -5.20
C LYS A 249 -12.42 1.51 -3.77
N ALA A 250 -11.33 2.01 -3.18
CA ALA A 250 -11.36 2.58 -1.84
C ALA A 250 -12.32 3.78 -1.75
N HIS A 251 -12.33 4.66 -2.74
CA HIS A 251 -13.30 5.77 -2.81
C HIS A 251 -14.76 5.28 -2.88
N GLN A 252 -15.04 4.26 -3.68
CA GLN A 252 -16.36 3.65 -3.76
C GLN A 252 -16.76 3.00 -2.44
N GLU A 253 -15.86 2.29 -1.78
CA GLU A 253 -16.10 1.64 -0.50
C GLU A 253 -16.35 2.66 0.62
N VAL A 254 -15.53 3.73 0.71
CA VAL A 254 -15.76 4.83 1.67
C VAL A 254 -17.14 5.43 1.50
N SER A 255 -17.52 5.79 0.28
CA SER A 255 -18.82 6.41 0.01
C SER A 255 -19.97 5.44 0.27
N THR A 256 -19.87 4.20 -0.18
CA THR A 256 -20.93 3.20 -0.02
C THR A 256 -21.10 2.77 1.43
N PHE A 257 -20.03 2.35 2.10
CA PHE A 257 -20.09 1.89 3.48
C PHE A 257 -20.42 3.02 4.44
N GLY A 258 -19.84 4.21 4.23
CA GLY A 258 -20.17 5.40 5.02
C GLY A 258 -21.62 5.82 4.86
N LEU A 259 -22.16 5.83 3.64
CA LEU A 259 -23.56 6.18 3.38
C LEU A 259 -24.53 5.13 3.95
N VAL A 260 -24.27 3.85 3.73
CA VAL A 260 -25.10 2.75 4.27
C VAL A 260 -25.08 2.75 5.79
N SER A 261 -23.90 2.94 6.41
CA SER A 261 -23.77 3.05 7.86
C SER A 261 -24.54 4.26 8.40
N LEU A 262 -24.39 5.42 7.77
CA LEU A 262 -25.09 6.66 8.18
C LEU A 262 -26.60 6.52 8.05
N ILE A 263 -27.08 6.12 6.87
CA ILE A 263 -28.53 5.94 6.61
C ILE A 263 -29.09 4.84 7.51
N GLY A 264 -28.40 3.71 7.63
CA GLY A 264 -28.81 2.61 8.50
C GLY A 264 -28.91 3.03 9.96
N THR A 265 -27.92 3.78 10.46
CA THR A 265 -27.94 4.34 11.83
C THR A 265 -29.09 5.32 12.01
N ILE A 266 -29.34 6.23 11.05
CA ILE A 266 -30.45 7.17 11.09
C ILE A 266 -31.80 6.44 11.13
N LEU A 267 -31.99 5.46 10.24
CA LEU A 267 -33.22 4.67 10.18
C LEU A 267 -33.44 3.85 11.45
N LEU A 268 -32.40 3.25 11.99
CA LEU A 268 -32.46 2.49 13.25
C LEU A 268 -32.84 3.40 14.41
N LEU A 269 -32.19 4.56 14.56
CA LEU A 269 -32.53 5.52 15.62
C LEU A 269 -33.95 6.08 15.45
N LEU A 270 -34.36 6.34 14.21
CA LEU A 270 -35.74 6.77 13.92
C LEU A 270 -36.76 5.69 14.24
N PHE A 271 -36.47 4.44 13.92
CA PHE A 271 -37.33 3.30 14.27
C PHE A 271 -37.51 3.15 15.78
N VAL A 272 -36.39 3.27 16.54
CA VAL A 272 -36.40 3.11 18.00
C VAL A 272 -37.08 4.29 18.71
N HIS A 273 -36.66 5.53 18.35
CA HIS A 273 -37.15 6.73 19.04
C HIS A 273 -38.42 7.33 18.43
N ARG A 274 -38.80 6.94 17.21
CA ARG A 274 -39.94 7.46 16.45
C ARG A 274 -40.04 8.99 16.45
N SER A 275 -38.89 9.67 16.44
CA SER A 275 -38.77 11.12 16.49
C SER A 275 -37.47 11.58 15.81
N MET A 276 -37.53 12.67 15.04
CA MET A 276 -36.37 13.25 14.38
C MET A 276 -35.39 13.95 15.34
N ARG A 277 -35.87 14.44 16.50
CA ARG A 277 -34.99 15.18 17.43
C ARG A 277 -33.83 14.35 17.99
N PRO A 278 -34.01 13.13 18.52
CA PRO A 278 -32.94 12.24 18.94
C PRO A 278 -31.97 11.95 17.77
N VAL A 279 -32.49 11.73 16.57
CA VAL A 279 -31.69 11.47 15.38
C VAL A 279 -30.80 12.66 15.03
N MET A 280 -31.36 13.88 15.02
CA MET A 280 -30.57 15.11 14.77
C MET A 280 -29.52 15.37 15.84
N MET A 281 -29.84 15.10 17.12
CA MET A 281 -28.87 15.22 18.22
C MET A 281 -27.72 14.23 18.04
N SER A 282 -28.01 12.98 17.73
CA SER A 282 -26.97 11.95 17.48
C SER A 282 -26.15 12.28 16.24
N ALA A 283 -26.80 12.60 15.11
CA ALA A 283 -26.12 12.97 13.88
C ALA A 283 -25.22 14.20 14.06
N GLY A 284 -25.67 15.21 14.80
CA GLY A 284 -24.88 16.39 15.12
C GLY A 284 -23.62 16.06 15.93
N SER A 285 -23.73 15.18 16.95
CA SER A 285 -22.56 14.75 17.75
C SER A 285 -21.57 13.96 16.93
N ILE A 286 -22.02 13.06 16.05
CA ILE A 286 -21.20 12.26 15.13
C ILE A 286 -20.46 13.17 14.16
N LEU A 287 -21.18 14.08 13.49
CA LEU A 287 -20.61 14.98 12.50
C LEU A 287 -19.49 15.86 13.10
N LEU A 288 -19.73 16.40 14.29
CA LEU A 288 -18.73 17.20 15.01
C LEU A 288 -17.52 16.36 15.41
N GLY A 289 -17.73 15.13 15.86
CA GLY A 289 -16.67 14.18 16.14
C GLY A 289 -15.81 13.93 14.90
N LEU A 290 -16.43 13.68 13.74
CA LEU A 290 -15.73 13.47 12.47
C LEU A 290 -14.94 14.70 12.00
N MET A 291 -15.54 15.91 12.09
CA MET A 291 -14.85 17.15 11.74
C MET A 291 -13.61 17.36 12.62
N ALA A 292 -13.75 17.21 13.93
CA ALA A 292 -12.63 17.35 14.86
C ALA A 292 -11.55 16.29 14.62
N ALA A 293 -11.95 15.05 14.34
CA ALA A 293 -11.03 13.97 14.02
C ALA A 293 -10.20 14.27 12.76
N LEU A 294 -10.83 14.79 11.70
CA LEU A 294 -10.14 15.19 10.47
C LEU A 294 -9.15 16.32 10.71
N ILE A 295 -9.57 17.38 11.40
CA ILE A 295 -8.72 18.54 11.72
C ILE A 295 -7.49 18.09 12.50
N VAL A 296 -7.69 17.36 13.60
CA VAL A 296 -6.57 16.95 14.48
C VAL A 296 -5.66 15.94 13.77
N SER A 297 -6.22 14.99 13.01
CA SER A 297 -5.40 14.05 12.25
C SER A 297 -4.55 14.77 11.20
N HIS A 298 -5.11 15.77 10.53
CA HIS A 298 -4.34 16.60 9.59
C HIS A 298 -3.22 17.39 10.29
N TRP A 299 -3.50 17.99 11.45
CA TRP A 299 -2.47 18.73 12.21
C TRP A 299 -1.33 17.85 12.71
N VAL A 300 -1.64 16.59 13.08
CA VAL A 300 -0.64 15.64 13.62
C VAL A 300 0.18 14.99 12.51
N PHE A 301 -0.43 14.64 11.37
CA PHE A 301 0.20 13.84 10.33
C PHE A 301 0.42 14.59 9.01
N GLY A 302 -0.06 15.81 8.86
CA GLY A 302 0.03 16.60 7.62
C GLY A 302 -0.97 16.16 6.55
N ARG A 303 -1.08 14.88 6.24
CA ARG A 303 -2.06 14.31 5.31
C ARG A 303 -2.76 13.12 5.93
N VAL A 304 -4.04 12.96 5.63
CA VAL A 304 -4.84 11.83 6.10
C VAL A 304 -4.90 10.78 5.00
N HIS A 305 -4.54 9.56 5.32
CA HIS A 305 -4.60 8.48 4.35
C HIS A 305 -6.05 8.04 4.10
N LEU A 306 -6.37 7.69 2.84
CA LEU A 306 -7.72 7.27 2.45
C LEU A 306 -8.24 6.08 3.30
N LEU A 307 -7.37 5.15 3.68
CA LEU A 307 -7.72 4.05 4.59
C LEU A 307 -8.20 4.53 5.97
N THR A 308 -7.61 5.63 6.49
CA THR A 308 -8.08 6.22 7.75
C THR A 308 -9.52 6.70 7.65
N LEU A 309 -9.95 7.16 6.47
CA LEU A 309 -11.36 7.50 6.21
C LEU A 309 -12.25 6.27 6.08
N VAL A 310 -11.77 5.18 5.46
CA VAL A 310 -12.51 3.90 5.41
C VAL A 310 -12.81 3.41 6.82
N PHE A 311 -11.79 3.31 7.66
CA PHE A 311 -11.95 2.92 9.07
C PHE A 311 -12.65 4.00 9.89
N GLY A 312 -12.45 5.28 9.55
CA GLY A 312 -13.12 6.42 10.18
C GLY A 312 -14.62 6.45 9.93
N SER A 313 -15.09 5.97 8.78
CA SER A 313 -16.53 5.84 8.51
C SER A 313 -17.22 4.90 9.52
N SER A 314 -16.49 3.90 10.02
CA SER A 314 -17.00 2.99 11.05
C SER A 314 -17.12 3.63 12.44
N LEU A 315 -16.43 4.76 12.68
CA LEU A 315 -16.58 5.57 13.90
C LEU A 315 -18.02 6.06 14.09
N ILE A 316 -18.81 6.19 13.00
CA ILE A 316 -20.22 6.62 13.04
C ILE A 316 -21.01 5.75 14.02
N GLY A 317 -20.84 4.42 13.96
CA GLY A 317 -21.56 3.50 14.84
C GLY A 317 -21.20 3.66 16.31
N VAL A 318 -19.90 3.67 16.62
CA VAL A 318 -19.43 3.76 18.02
C VAL A 318 -19.69 5.16 18.62
N ALA A 319 -19.58 6.22 17.82
CA ALA A 319 -19.93 7.57 18.28
C ALA A 319 -21.44 7.71 18.57
N ALA A 320 -22.29 6.97 17.82
CA ALA A 320 -23.73 6.89 18.08
C ALA A 320 -24.06 6.25 19.42
N ASP A 321 -23.20 5.37 19.96
CA ASP A 321 -23.45 4.62 21.19
C ASP A 321 -23.63 5.57 22.38
N TYR A 322 -22.78 6.58 22.53
CA TYR A 322 -22.90 7.55 23.63
C TYR A 322 -24.24 8.29 23.62
N SER A 323 -24.70 8.70 22.43
CA SER A 323 -26.01 9.34 22.28
C SER A 323 -27.13 8.36 22.53
N THR A 324 -27.00 7.12 22.09
CA THR A 324 -27.99 6.05 22.27
C THR A 324 -28.18 5.73 23.75
N TYR A 325 -27.10 5.57 24.52
CA TYR A 325 -27.19 5.32 25.97
C TYR A 325 -27.89 6.45 26.69
N PHE A 326 -27.61 7.71 26.37
CA PHE A 326 -28.26 8.85 26.96
C PHE A 326 -29.76 8.93 26.61
N LEU A 327 -30.09 8.73 25.33
CA LEU A 327 -31.45 8.89 24.81
C LEU A 327 -32.36 7.72 25.19
N THR A 328 -31.82 6.50 25.29
CA THR A 328 -32.60 5.32 25.70
C THR A 328 -32.97 5.33 27.20
N ASP A 329 -32.27 6.12 28.03
CA ASP A 329 -32.70 6.31 29.43
C ASP A 329 -34.12 6.89 29.53
N ALA A 330 -34.60 7.60 28.51
CA ALA A 330 -35.97 8.10 28.42
C ALA A 330 -37.04 6.98 28.46
N PHE A 331 -36.72 5.74 28.08
CA PHE A 331 -37.61 4.59 28.16
C PHE A 331 -37.82 4.10 29.61
N ARG A 332 -36.98 4.53 30.55
CA ARG A 332 -37.08 4.19 31.97
C ARG A 332 -38.30 4.87 32.65
N VAL A 333 -38.47 6.19 32.41
CA VAL A 333 -39.55 6.98 33.03
C VAL A 333 -40.17 7.93 31.96
N PRO A 334 -40.97 7.39 31.03
CA PRO A 334 -41.40 8.13 29.84
C PRO A 334 -42.10 9.48 30.10
N ARG A 335 -42.86 9.59 31.22
CA ARG A 335 -43.66 10.78 31.54
C ARG A 335 -42.95 11.83 32.39
N ARG A 336 -41.85 11.47 33.09
CA ARG A 336 -41.14 12.33 34.04
C ARG A 336 -39.63 12.44 33.77
N TRP A 337 -39.20 12.11 32.59
CA TRP A 337 -37.79 12.09 32.23
C TRP A 337 -37.19 13.51 32.29
N GLN A 338 -36.05 13.65 32.96
CA GLN A 338 -35.27 14.88 33.06
C GLN A 338 -33.82 14.61 32.59
N GLY A 339 -33.29 15.45 31.70
CA GLY A 339 -31.94 15.25 31.14
C GLY A 339 -30.83 15.30 32.18
N GLN A 340 -31.04 16.00 33.32
CA GLN A 340 -30.06 16.05 34.41
C GLN A 340 -29.98 14.75 35.20
N ASP A 341 -31.09 14.08 35.39
CA ASP A 341 -31.14 12.78 36.08
C ASP A 341 -30.56 11.68 35.19
N ALA A 342 -30.89 11.71 33.89
CA ALA A 342 -30.28 10.84 32.90
C ALA A 342 -28.77 11.01 32.88
N LEU A 343 -28.27 12.28 32.87
CA LEU A 343 -26.84 12.57 32.88
C LEU A 343 -26.13 11.92 34.08
N ARG A 344 -26.70 12.08 35.31
CA ARG A 344 -26.12 11.51 36.52
C ARG A 344 -26.01 10.00 36.45
N GLN A 345 -27.01 9.36 35.85
CA GLN A 345 -27.10 7.91 35.79
C GLN A 345 -26.25 7.28 34.69
N VAL A 346 -26.16 7.94 33.51
CA VAL A 346 -25.47 7.42 32.33
C VAL A 346 -23.98 7.79 32.33
N THR A 347 -23.59 8.95 32.91
CA THR A 347 -22.21 9.46 32.93
C THR A 347 -21.18 8.43 33.40
N PRO A 348 -21.33 7.68 34.49
CA PRO A 348 -20.31 6.74 34.92
C PRO A 348 -20.03 5.66 33.90
N GLY A 349 -21.09 5.07 33.30
CA GLY A 349 -20.95 4.05 32.28
C GLY A 349 -20.34 4.61 31.00
N VAL A 350 -20.79 5.77 30.52
CA VAL A 350 -20.27 6.41 29.29
C VAL A 350 -18.81 6.82 29.45
N LEU A 351 -18.40 7.42 30.56
CA LEU A 351 -17.00 7.79 30.82
C LEU A 351 -16.10 6.56 30.95
N LEU A 352 -16.60 5.49 31.55
CA LEU A 352 -15.85 4.24 31.67
C LEU A 352 -15.67 3.58 30.29
N GLY A 353 -16.72 3.56 29.46
CA GLY A 353 -16.64 3.09 28.08
C GLY A 353 -15.69 3.94 27.24
N LEU A 354 -15.76 5.27 27.35
CA LEU A 354 -14.79 6.15 26.68
C LEU A 354 -13.36 5.85 27.16
N ALA A 355 -13.13 5.69 28.47
CA ALA A 355 -11.80 5.41 29.02
C ALA A 355 -11.25 4.07 28.50
N THR A 356 -12.07 3.02 28.39
CA THR A 356 -11.65 1.73 27.82
C THR A 356 -11.34 1.83 26.33
N ALA A 357 -12.18 2.54 25.57
CA ALA A 357 -11.92 2.80 24.15
C ALA A 357 -10.64 3.61 23.95
N LEU A 358 -10.43 4.69 24.70
CA LEU A 358 -9.20 5.51 24.64
C LEU A 358 -7.96 4.71 25.05
N THR A 359 -8.09 3.77 26.01
CA THR A 359 -6.98 2.86 26.35
C THR A 359 -6.61 1.97 25.18
N ALA A 360 -7.61 1.39 24.47
CA ALA A 360 -7.36 0.59 23.28
C ALA A 360 -6.68 1.41 22.16
N TYR A 361 -7.15 2.63 21.92
CA TYR A 361 -6.53 3.52 20.92
C TYR A 361 -5.15 4.02 21.36
N ALA A 362 -4.92 4.27 22.65
CA ALA A 362 -3.60 4.62 23.16
C ALA A 362 -2.59 3.48 22.97
N VAL A 363 -3.01 2.25 23.20
CA VAL A 363 -2.20 1.07 22.87
C VAL A 363 -1.92 1.01 21.37
N LEU A 364 -2.92 1.29 20.53
CA LEU A 364 -2.75 1.31 19.08
C LEU A 364 -1.77 2.40 18.62
N MET A 365 -1.73 3.57 19.28
CA MET A 365 -0.78 4.64 18.99
C MET A 365 0.69 4.25 19.25
N THR A 366 0.96 3.28 20.10
CA THR A 366 2.32 2.79 20.36
C THR A 366 2.84 1.87 19.26
N THR A 367 1.98 1.45 18.33
CA THR A 367 2.41 0.60 17.21
C THR A 367 3.27 1.40 16.24
N PRO A 368 4.32 0.81 15.68
CA PRO A 368 5.17 1.50 14.71
C PRO A 368 4.52 1.61 13.31
N PHE A 369 3.26 1.20 13.13
CA PHE A 369 2.57 1.23 11.85
C PHE A 369 1.82 2.57 11.66
N PRO A 370 2.23 3.46 10.71
CA PRO A 370 1.69 4.82 10.57
C PRO A 370 0.17 4.87 10.38
N ALA A 371 -0.40 3.97 9.55
CA ALA A 371 -1.84 3.90 9.33
C ALA A 371 -2.64 3.72 10.62
N LEU A 372 -2.13 2.88 11.53
CA LEU A 372 -2.83 2.58 12.77
C LEU A 372 -2.75 3.72 13.77
N ARG A 373 -1.62 4.45 13.78
CA ARG A 373 -1.50 5.68 14.55
C ARG A 373 -2.52 6.72 14.08
N GLN A 374 -2.69 6.86 12.74
CA GLN A 374 -3.70 7.77 12.19
C GLN A 374 -5.12 7.35 12.58
N ILE A 375 -5.46 6.06 12.46
CA ILE A 375 -6.77 5.53 12.86
C ILE A 375 -7.00 5.74 14.35
N ALA A 376 -5.97 5.51 15.19
CA ALA A 376 -6.06 5.68 16.63
C ALA A 376 -6.32 7.13 17.04
N VAL A 377 -5.58 8.10 16.48
CA VAL A 377 -5.80 9.54 16.73
C VAL A 377 -7.16 9.97 16.24
N PHE A 378 -7.51 9.60 15.00
CA PHE A 378 -8.80 9.92 14.40
C PHE A 378 -9.97 9.44 15.28
N SER A 379 -9.92 8.18 15.69
CA SER A 379 -11.00 7.58 16.49
C SER A 379 -11.02 8.12 17.93
N ALA A 380 -9.87 8.29 18.58
CA ALA A 380 -9.80 8.82 19.93
C ALA A 380 -10.37 10.25 20.03
N VAL A 381 -10.00 11.12 19.07
CA VAL A 381 -10.52 12.49 19.01
C VAL A 381 -12.01 12.50 18.69
N GLY A 382 -12.43 11.75 17.68
CA GLY A 382 -13.82 11.69 17.24
C GLY A 382 -14.75 11.23 18.37
N LEU A 383 -14.39 10.15 19.06
CA LEU A 383 -15.16 9.62 20.20
C LEU A 383 -15.19 10.59 21.39
N SER A 384 -14.04 11.22 21.71
CA SER A 384 -13.97 12.17 22.82
C SER A 384 -14.87 13.38 22.58
N VAL A 385 -14.89 13.90 21.34
CA VAL A 385 -15.74 15.03 20.96
C VAL A 385 -17.23 14.62 20.96
N ALA A 386 -17.56 13.46 20.38
CA ALA A 386 -18.94 12.95 20.40
C ALA A 386 -19.45 12.74 21.82
N CYS A 387 -18.67 12.12 22.69
CA CYS A 387 -18.98 11.96 24.11
C CYS A 387 -19.18 13.30 24.81
N GLY A 388 -18.28 14.26 24.57
CA GLY A 388 -18.38 15.62 25.13
C GLY A 388 -19.67 16.35 24.70
N CYS A 389 -20.12 16.15 23.44
CA CYS A 389 -21.41 16.66 22.97
C CYS A 389 -22.57 16.07 23.79
N VAL A 390 -22.55 14.76 24.02
CA VAL A 390 -23.60 14.09 24.81
C VAL A 390 -23.64 14.60 26.25
N LEU A 391 -22.48 14.72 26.91
CA LEU A 391 -22.41 15.12 28.31
C LEU A 391 -22.68 16.63 28.53
N CYS A 392 -22.34 17.50 27.57
CA CYS A 392 -22.42 18.95 27.73
C CYS A 392 -23.69 19.58 27.11
N LEU A 393 -24.17 19.05 25.97
CA LEU A 393 -25.28 19.64 25.21
C LEU A 393 -26.62 18.95 25.47
N PHE A 394 -26.66 17.60 25.48
CA PHE A 394 -27.89 16.84 25.52
C PHE A 394 -28.76 17.09 26.79
N PRO A 395 -28.19 17.29 27.99
CA PRO A 395 -28.99 17.54 29.18
C PRO A 395 -29.83 18.80 29.13
N LEU A 396 -29.48 19.78 28.33
CA LEU A 396 -30.18 21.05 28.15
C LEU A 396 -31.14 21.06 26.97
N LEU A 397 -30.93 20.15 26.01
CA LEU A 397 -31.85 19.94 24.90
C LEU A 397 -32.99 19.06 25.42
N ARG A 398 -34.22 19.54 25.39
CA ARG A 398 -35.39 18.75 25.81
C ARG A 398 -35.65 17.64 24.76
N PRO A 399 -35.27 16.37 25.00
CA PRO A 399 -35.63 15.31 24.10
C PRO A 399 -37.12 15.04 24.16
N PRO A 400 -37.73 14.49 23.13
CA PRO A 400 -39.14 14.11 23.12
C PRO A 400 -39.37 12.99 24.12
N GLN A 401 -40.61 12.85 24.53
CA GLN A 401 -41.05 11.71 25.36
C GLN A 401 -40.78 10.41 24.56
N ALA A 402 -40.21 9.41 25.24
CA ALA A 402 -39.99 8.10 24.60
C ALA A 402 -41.37 7.47 24.25
N PRO A 403 -41.50 6.88 23.04
CA PRO A 403 -42.71 6.19 22.66
C PRO A 403 -42.88 4.94 23.54
N PRO A 404 -44.14 4.51 23.84
CA PRO A 404 -44.35 3.25 24.52
C PRO A 404 -43.84 2.09 23.67
N VAL A 405 -43.09 1.18 24.31
CA VAL A 405 -42.62 -0.05 23.66
C VAL A 405 -43.82 -0.98 23.47
N ALA A 406 -44.00 -1.53 22.29
CA ALA A 406 -45.07 -2.46 22.03
C ALA A 406 -44.96 -3.71 22.97
N PRO A 407 -46.06 -4.20 23.57
CA PRO A 407 -45.98 -5.28 24.56
C PRO A 407 -45.34 -6.58 24.03
N VAL A 408 -45.43 -6.82 22.74
CA VAL A 408 -44.81 -8.00 22.11
C VAL A 408 -43.27 -7.82 22.07
N ILE A 409 -42.80 -6.62 21.69
CA ILE A 409 -41.36 -6.26 21.63
C ILE A 409 -40.82 -6.24 23.05
N GLU A 410 -41.53 -5.64 24.00
CA GLU A 410 -41.15 -5.62 25.41
C GLU A 410 -40.96 -7.03 25.96
N ARG A 411 -41.92 -7.94 25.75
CA ARG A 411 -41.83 -9.35 26.16
C ARG A 411 -40.63 -10.06 25.50
N GLY A 412 -40.40 -9.81 24.21
CA GLY A 412 -39.25 -10.35 23.49
C GLY A 412 -37.92 -9.85 24.08
N LEU A 413 -37.80 -8.54 24.34
CA LEU A 413 -36.62 -7.93 24.94
C LEU A 413 -36.40 -8.41 26.38
N LEU A 414 -37.47 -8.54 27.18
CA LEU A 414 -37.40 -9.07 28.53
C LEU A 414 -37.01 -10.56 28.55
N ALA A 415 -37.38 -11.33 27.52
CA ALA A 415 -36.94 -12.71 27.37
C ALA A 415 -35.44 -12.85 27.04
N LEU A 416 -34.85 -11.83 26.39
CA LEU A 416 -33.44 -11.73 26.10
C LEU A 416 -32.62 -11.17 27.29
N LEU A 417 -33.27 -10.65 28.33
CA LEU A 417 -32.57 -10.16 29.51
C LEU A 417 -31.67 -11.24 30.11
N PRO A 418 -30.47 -10.80 30.55
CA PRO A 418 -29.52 -11.71 31.20
C PRO A 418 -30.21 -12.43 32.36
N ARG A 419 -30.26 -13.75 32.28
CA ARG A 419 -30.68 -14.64 33.38
C ARG A 419 -29.41 -15.28 33.95
N PRO A 420 -29.33 -15.53 35.27
CA PRO A 420 -28.17 -16.22 35.81
C PRO A 420 -27.99 -17.55 35.10
N LEU A 421 -26.75 -18.07 35.09
CA LEU A 421 -26.30 -19.27 34.39
C LEU A 421 -27.38 -20.39 34.42
N ASN A 422 -28.31 -20.29 33.51
CA ASN A 422 -29.30 -21.32 33.29
C ASN A 422 -28.78 -22.32 32.25
N ARG A 423 -29.50 -23.41 32.04
CA ARG A 423 -29.12 -24.44 31.05
C ARG A 423 -28.77 -23.84 29.65
N ARG A 424 -29.48 -22.78 29.21
CA ARG A 424 -29.23 -22.11 27.93
C ARG A 424 -27.90 -21.33 27.96
N GLY A 425 -27.60 -20.60 29.04
CA GLY A 425 -26.35 -19.88 29.20
C GLY A 425 -25.13 -20.83 29.20
N VAL A 426 -25.24 -21.96 29.88
CA VAL A 426 -24.18 -22.99 29.87
C VAL A 426 -23.98 -23.55 28.47
N VAL A 427 -25.05 -23.85 27.73
CA VAL A 427 -24.99 -24.33 26.35
C VAL A 427 -24.35 -23.28 25.44
N THR A 428 -24.70 -22.00 25.60
CA THR A 428 -24.08 -20.92 24.81
C THR A 428 -22.59 -20.81 25.07
N LEU A 429 -22.13 -20.82 26.32
CA LEU A 429 -20.70 -20.77 26.65
C LEU A 429 -19.99 -22.04 26.19
N ALA A 430 -20.61 -23.20 26.32
CA ALA A 430 -20.04 -24.46 25.78
C ALA A 430 -19.89 -24.42 24.26
N ALA A 431 -20.87 -23.87 23.53
CA ALA A 431 -20.78 -23.69 22.07
C ALA A 431 -19.66 -22.72 21.68
N VAL A 432 -19.52 -21.58 22.38
CA VAL A 432 -18.44 -20.60 22.16
C VAL A 432 -17.06 -21.23 22.40
N LEU A 433 -16.91 -21.99 23.48
CA LEU A 433 -15.68 -22.72 23.79
C LEU A 433 -15.38 -23.84 22.79
N LEU A 434 -16.40 -24.54 22.34
CA LEU A 434 -16.26 -25.59 21.32
C LEU A 434 -15.78 -25.01 19.98
N LEU A 435 -16.35 -23.89 19.54
CA LEU A 435 -15.90 -23.17 18.34
C LEU A 435 -14.40 -22.79 18.46
N ALA A 436 -14.00 -22.29 19.61
CA ALA A 436 -12.60 -21.97 19.89
C ALA A 436 -11.71 -23.21 19.85
N LEU A 437 -12.11 -24.28 20.55
CA LEU A 437 -11.32 -25.51 20.67
C LEU A 437 -11.10 -26.20 19.32
N LEU A 438 -12.12 -26.25 18.48
CA LEU A 438 -12.07 -26.93 17.18
C LEU A 438 -11.34 -26.07 16.12
N GLY A 439 -11.46 -24.76 16.19
CA GLY A 439 -10.96 -23.88 15.14
C GLY A 439 -9.55 -23.33 15.38
N LEU A 440 -9.14 -23.04 16.62
CA LEU A 440 -7.80 -22.48 16.90
C LEU A 440 -6.64 -23.33 16.34
N PRO A 441 -6.66 -24.68 16.39
CA PRO A 441 -5.60 -25.48 15.80
C PRO A 441 -5.47 -25.35 14.27
N GLN A 442 -6.54 -24.90 13.60
CA GLN A 442 -6.61 -24.75 12.15
C GLN A 442 -6.27 -23.33 11.69
N LEU A 443 -6.07 -22.40 12.64
CA LEU A 443 -5.83 -21.00 12.34
C LEU A 443 -4.46 -20.80 11.68
N LYS A 444 -4.47 -20.19 10.50
CA LYS A 444 -3.26 -19.86 9.75
C LYS A 444 -2.90 -18.39 9.96
N LEU A 445 -1.63 -18.13 10.26
CA LEU A 445 -1.07 -16.78 10.32
C LEU A 445 -0.49 -16.44 8.95
N VAL A 446 -1.00 -15.39 8.30
CA VAL A 446 -0.52 -14.95 6.99
C VAL A 446 -0.20 -13.47 7.06
N ASN A 447 1.08 -13.16 6.78
CA ASN A 447 1.61 -11.80 6.78
C ASN A 447 2.25 -11.43 5.43
N ASP A 448 1.79 -12.05 4.35
CA ASP A 448 2.27 -11.74 3.00
C ASP A 448 1.64 -10.42 2.53
N ILE A 449 2.49 -9.46 2.12
CA ILE A 449 2.04 -8.18 1.57
C ILE A 449 1.18 -8.36 0.32
N ARG A 450 1.36 -9.45 -0.43
CA ARG A 450 0.57 -9.76 -1.63
C ARG A 450 -0.91 -9.92 -1.31
N VAL A 451 -1.25 -10.37 -0.10
CA VAL A 451 -2.63 -10.47 0.39
C VAL A 451 -3.26 -9.08 0.63
N LEU A 452 -2.44 -8.03 0.77
CA LEU A 452 -2.92 -6.66 0.90
C LEU A 452 -3.33 -6.03 -0.44
N GLN A 453 -2.97 -6.65 -1.56
CA GLN A 453 -3.19 -6.11 -2.89
C GLN A 453 -4.62 -6.38 -3.37
N ALA A 454 -5.42 -5.32 -3.51
CA ALA A 454 -6.80 -5.37 -3.99
C ALA A 454 -6.89 -5.20 -5.52
N SER A 455 -6.08 -5.96 -6.28
CA SER A 455 -6.10 -5.88 -7.75
C SER A 455 -7.12 -6.85 -8.34
N PRO A 456 -7.89 -6.46 -9.38
CA PRO A 456 -8.84 -7.33 -10.02
C PRO A 456 -8.12 -8.47 -10.75
N PRO A 457 -8.72 -9.67 -10.83
CA PRO A 457 -8.13 -10.82 -11.52
C PRO A 457 -7.70 -10.51 -12.97
N SER A 458 -8.44 -9.64 -13.66
CA SER A 458 -8.13 -9.23 -15.03
C SER A 458 -6.82 -8.47 -15.17
N LEU A 459 -6.47 -7.59 -14.22
CA LEU A 459 -5.17 -6.90 -14.23
C LEU A 459 -4.03 -7.84 -13.88
N ILE A 460 -4.24 -8.73 -12.92
CA ILE A 460 -3.25 -9.75 -12.53
C ILE A 460 -2.96 -10.69 -13.70
N GLU A 461 -4.00 -11.11 -14.42
CA GLU A 461 -3.87 -11.97 -15.59
C GLU A 461 -3.18 -11.25 -16.75
N SER A 462 -3.55 -9.99 -17.01
CA SER A 462 -2.88 -9.14 -18.00
C SER A 462 -1.38 -9.03 -17.71
N GLU A 463 -1.02 -8.75 -16.46
CA GLU A 463 0.38 -8.65 -16.03
C GLU A 463 1.14 -9.98 -16.19
N LYS A 464 0.53 -11.11 -15.82
CA LYS A 464 1.12 -12.44 -16.02
C LYS A 464 1.37 -12.74 -17.48
N ARG A 465 0.41 -12.43 -18.36
CA ARG A 465 0.56 -12.62 -19.81
C ARG A 465 1.63 -11.73 -20.41
N VAL A 466 1.69 -10.44 -20.01
CA VAL A 466 2.78 -9.54 -20.43
C VAL A 466 4.13 -10.09 -20.04
N ARG A 467 4.29 -10.55 -18.79
CA ARG A 467 5.55 -11.17 -18.32
C ARG A 467 5.92 -12.42 -19.10
N ALA A 468 4.94 -13.29 -19.37
CA ALA A 468 5.15 -14.51 -20.13
C ALA A 468 5.56 -14.21 -21.59
N LEU A 469 4.86 -13.28 -22.26
CA LEU A 469 5.16 -12.87 -23.62
C LEU A 469 6.54 -12.22 -23.76
N MET A 470 6.91 -11.38 -22.80
CA MET A 470 8.22 -10.71 -22.81
C MET A 470 9.37 -11.62 -22.35
N ASN A 471 9.07 -12.82 -21.85
CA ASN A 471 10.05 -13.72 -21.24
C ASN A 471 10.95 -13.01 -20.21
N ASN A 472 10.37 -12.03 -19.50
CA ASN A 472 11.07 -11.21 -18.52
C ASN A 472 10.34 -11.29 -17.18
N PRO A 473 10.72 -12.22 -16.30
CA PRO A 473 10.21 -12.28 -14.94
C PRO A 473 10.79 -11.11 -14.16
N ALA A 474 10.14 -9.93 -14.23
CA ALA A 474 10.51 -8.81 -13.38
C ALA A 474 10.27 -9.21 -11.92
N GLU A 475 11.34 -9.35 -11.18
CA GLU A 475 11.32 -9.64 -9.74
C GLU A 475 11.23 -8.34 -8.95
N SER A 476 10.68 -8.43 -7.75
CA SER A 476 10.61 -7.29 -6.82
C SER A 476 11.91 -7.09 -6.04
N GLN A 477 12.88 -7.98 -6.23
CA GLN A 477 14.19 -7.95 -5.61
C GLN A 477 15.20 -7.26 -6.51
N PHE A 478 16.09 -6.48 -5.90
CA PHE A 478 17.20 -5.83 -6.60
C PHE A 478 18.41 -5.68 -5.67
N LEU A 479 19.58 -5.46 -6.27
CA LEU A 479 20.77 -5.10 -5.51
C LEU A 479 20.94 -3.58 -5.53
N LEU A 480 21.07 -3.00 -4.36
CA LEU A 480 21.41 -1.61 -4.15
C LEU A 480 22.93 -1.50 -4.00
N VAL A 481 23.54 -0.65 -4.80
CA VAL A 481 24.98 -0.34 -4.73
C VAL A 481 25.13 1.10 -4.30
N THR A 482 25.86 1.36 -3.22
CA THR A 482 26.05 2.70 -2.64
C THR A 482 27.53 3.03 -2.47
N GLY A 483 27.91 4.28 -2.67
CA GLY A 483 29.29 4.77 -2.50
C GLY A 483 29.33 6.23 -2.10
N SER A 484 30.49 6.75 -1.73
CA SER A 484 30.72 8.16 -1.37
C SER A 484 30.76 9.08 -2.59
N SER A 485 31.00 8.54 -3.76
CA SER A 485 31.05 9.27 -5.02
C SER A 485 30.40 8.47 -6.16
N ALA A 486 30.03 9.17 -7.24
CA ALA A 486 29.50 8.55 -8.44
C ALA A 486 30.47 7.52 -9.05
N GLU A 487 31.76 7.83 -9.06
CA GLU A 487 32.80 6.94 -9.56
C GLU A 487 32.96 5.67 -8.71
N GLU A 488 32.92 5.81 -7.37
CA GLU A 488 33.00 4.66 -6.46
C GLU A 488 31.85 3.69 -6.67
N VAL A 489 30.61 4.19 -6.81
CA VAL A 489 29.44 3.36 -7.07
C VAL A 489 29.58 2.56 -8.35
N LEU A 490 30.03 3.20 -9.43
CA LEU A 490 30.26 2.51 -10.71
C LEU A 490 31.33 1.44 -10.58
N GLN A 491 32.46 1.71 -9.89
CA GLN A 491 33.50 0.71 -9.64
C GLN A 491 33.02 -0.47 -8.80
N GLN A 492 32.21 -0.21 -7.78
CA GLN A 492 31.62 -1.28 -6.95
C GLN A 492 30.62 -2.13 -7.76
N GLU A 493 29.81 -1.51 -8.63
CA GLU A 493 28.90 -2.23 -9.51
C GLU A 493 29.68 -3.07 -10.55
N GLU A 494 30.77 -2.55 -11.09
CA GLU A 494 31.67 -3.31 -11.98
C GLU A 494 32.30 -4.51 -11.26
N ALA A 495 32.70 -4.36 -9.99
CA ALA A 495 33.24 -5.47 -9.19
C ALA A 495 32.17 -6.53 -8.84
N LEU A 496 30.89 -6.15 -8.80
CA LEU A 496 29.77 -7.05 -8.56
C LEU A 496 29.45 -7.92 -9.80
N ARG A 497 29.59 -7.38 -11.02
CA ARG A 497 29.19 -8.06 -12.27
C ARG A 497 29.76 -9.48 -12.44
N PRO A 498 31.06 -9.76 -12.24
CA PRO A 498 31.58 -11.12 -12.39
C PRO A 498 30.92 -12.15 -11.45
N LYS A 499 30.52 -11.73 -10.25
CA LYS A 499 29.79 -12.57 -9.30
C LYS A 499 28.38 -12.86 -9.79
N LEU A 500 27.70 -11.86 -10.36
CA LEU A 500 26.37 -12.02 -10.96
C LEU A 500 26.41 -12.93 -12.18
N ASP A 501 27.42 -12.79 -13.05
CA ASP A 501 27.62 -13.66 -14.22
C ASP A 501 27.85 -15.12 -13.79
N ALA A 502 28.60 -15.36 -12.70
CA ALA A 502 28.79 -16.68 -12.14
C ALA A 502 27.47 -17.28 -11.60
N LEU A 503 26.66 -16.49 -10.88
CA LEU A 503 25.35 -16.92 -10.39
C LEU A 503 24.35 -17.17 -11.52
N GLN A 504 24.39 -16.37 -12.58
CA GLN A 504 23.58 -16.61 -13.79
C GLN A 504 23.99 -17.92 -14.47
N THR A 505 25.28 -18.19 -14.60
CA THR A 505 25.80 -19.43 -15.18
C THR A 505 25.41 -20.66 -14.33
N GLN A 506 25.37 -20.50 -13.02
CA GLN A 506 24.91 -21.53 -12.07
C GLN A 506 23.38 -21.74 -12.06
N GLY A 507 22.64 -20.89 -12.79
CA GLY A 507 21.18 -20.96 -12.84
C GLY A 507 20.46 -20.41 -11.60
N ALA A 508 21.17 -19.64 -10.75
CA ALA A 508 20.56 -19.00 -9.59
C ALA A 508 19.59 -17.86 -9.98
N MET A 509 19.80 -17.26 -11.16
CA MET A 509 18.91 -16.28 -11.78
C MET A 509 19.00 -16.37 -13.31
N ALA A 510 17.96 -15.87 -14.00
CA ALA A 510 17.94 -15.90 -15.47
C ALA A 510 18.69 -14.70 -16.09
N SER A 511 18.57 -13.50 -15.52
CA SER A 511 19.15 -12.27 -16.06
C SER A 511 19.34 -11.19 -14.99
N TYR A 512 20.16 -10.19 -15.32
CA TYR A 512 20.27 -8.96 -14.53
C TYR A 512 20.56 -7.76 -15.44
N ALA A 513 20.16 -6.56 -14.99
CA ALA A 513 20.53 -5.31 -15.65
C ALA A 513 21.30 -4.42 -14.67
N ALA A 514 22.48 -3.98 -15.12
CA ALA A 514 23.41 -3.13 -14.39
C ALA A 514 23.72 -1.87 -15.20
N LEU A 515 23.80 -0.73 -14.52
CA LEU A 515 24.07 0.58 -15.15
C LEU A 515 25.42 0.61 -15.88
N THR A 516 26.42 -0.05 -15.31
CA THR A 516 27.79 -0.08 -15.82
C THR A 516 27.94 -0.78 -17.16
N ARG A 517 26.89 -1.43 -17.67
CA ARG A 517 26.84 -1.88 -19.07
C ARG A 517 26.72 -0.70 -20.03
N ALA A 518 26.05 0.39 -19.65
CA ALA A 518 25.85 1.59 -20.46
C ALA A 518 26.76 2.74 -20.06
N LEU A 519 27.20 2.80 -18.80
CA LEU A 519 28.08 3.83 -18.26
C LEU A 519 29.22 3.18 -17.45
N PRO A 520 30.33 2.76 -18.09
CA PRO A 520 31.50 2.26 -17.39
C PRO A 520 32.14 3.35 -16.50
N SER A 521 32.79 2.95 -15.41
CA SER A 521 33.54 3.86 -14.54
C SER A 521 34.66 4.57 -15.31
N LEU A 522 35.07 5.74 -14.86
CA LEU A 522 36.21 6.48 -15.48
C LEU A 522 37.50 5.65 -15.41
N LYS A 523 37.63 4.83 -14.37
CA LYS A 523 38.74 3.86 -14.26
C LYS A 523 38.69 2.84 -15.38
N THR A 524 37.55 2.21 -15.62
CA THR A 524 37.39 1.23 -16.72
C THR A 524 37.57 1.88 -18.08
N GLN A 525 37.03 3.08 -18.32
CA GLN A 525 37.25 3.83 -19.55
C GLN A 525 38.72 4.14 -19.78
N SER A 526 39.50 4.44 -18.71
CA SER A 526 40.95 4.68 -18.81
C SER A 526 41.71 3.38 -19.11
N GLN A 527 41.29 2.26 -18.57
CA GLN A 527 41.87 0.94 -18.88
C GLN A 527 41.55 0.54 -20.31
N ASP A 528 40.33 0.76 -20.80
CA ASP A 528 39.93 0.49 -22.18
C ASP A 528 40.75 1.32 -23.18
N ALA A 529 40.95 2.60 -22.90
CA ALA A 529 41.83 3.46 -23.69
C ALA A 529 43.27 2.94 -23.77
N ALA A 530 43.82 2.50 -22.61
CA ALA A 530 45.18 1.94 -22.56
C ALA A 530 45.29 0.60 -23.31
N LEU A 531 44.28 -0.27 -23.21
CA LEU A 531 44.23 -1.53 -23.97
C LEU A 531 44.19 -1.29 -25.47
N LEU A 532 43.35 -0.35 -25.94
CA LEU A 532 43.25 -0.02 -27.35
C LEU A 532 44.55 0.59 -27.87
N GLN A 533 45.16 1.51 -27.09
CA GLN A 533 46.44 2.09 -27.44
C GLN A 533 47.56 1.03 -27.53
N ALA A 534 47.62 0.11 -26.59
CA ALA A 534 48.58 -0.99 -26.57
C ALA A 534 48.38 -1.95 -27.75
N ALA A 535 47.16 -2.26 -28.09
CA ALA A 535 46.81 -3.15 -29.21
C ALA A 535 47.09 -2.54 -30.57
N ASP A 536 46.92 -1.22 -30.76
CA ASP A 536 47.19 -0.53 -32.02
C ASP A 536 48.70 -0.29 -32.26
N ALA A 537 49.46 -0.05 -31.17
CA ALA A 537 50.88 0.32 -31.28
C ALA A 537 51.78 -0.67 -32.05
N PRO A 538 51.71 -2.01 -31.79
CA PRO A 538 52.58 -2.96 -32.49
C PRO A 538 52.07 -3.40 -33.86
N SER A 539 50.75 -3.44 -34.07
CA SER A 539 50.12 -4.05 -35.24
C SER A 539 49.47 -3.06 -36.19
N GLY A 540 49.22 -1.84 -35.75
CA GLY A 540 48.54 -0.82 -36.55
C GLY A 540 47.14 -1.26 -36.98
N LEU A 541 46.38 -1.92 -36.10
CA LEU A 541 45.08 -2.52 -36.40
C LEU A 541 44.13 -1.54 -37.08
N LEU A 542 44.03 -0.33 -36.53
CA LEU A 542 43.17 0.72 -37.05
C LEU A 542 43.67 1.19 -38.43
N ALA A 543 45.00 1.37 -38.61
CA ALA A 543 45.58 1.75 -39.88
C ALA A 543 45.36 0.68 -40.97
N ARG A 544 45.50 -0.61 -40.61
CA ARG A 544 45.24 -1.75 -41.52
C ARG A 544 43.78 -1.76 -41.96
N MET A 545 42.84 -1.65 -41.03
CA MET A 545 41.42 -1.68 -41.35
C MET A 545 40.99 -0.50 -42.21
N LEU A 546 41.47 0.73 -41.91
CA LEU A 546 41.19 1.91 -42.71
C LEU A 546 41.75 1.77 -44.14
N SER A 547 42.94 1.17 -44.27
CA SER A 547 43.53 0.89 -45.60
C SER A 547 42.72 -0.13 -46.40
N GLU A 548 42.18 -1.18 -45.75
CA GLU A 548 41.28 -2.16 -46.39
C GLU A 548 39.95 -1.54 -46.81
N LEU A 549 39.45 -0.55 -46.05
CA LEU A 549 38.29 0.24 -46.44
C LEU A 549 38.53 1.20 -47.60
N GLY A 550 39.78 1.28 -48.12
CA GLY A 550 40.14 2.07 -49.29
C GLY A 550 40.50 3.53 -48.98
N PHE A 551 40.78 3.88 -47.73
CA PHE A 551 41.24 5.23 -47.38
C PHE A 551 42.68 5.51 -47.88
N SER A 552 42.89 6.71 -48.32
CA SER A 552 44.27 7.16 -48.71
C SER A 552 45.17 7.21 -47.47
N SER A 553 46.50 7.08 -47.66
CA SER A 553 47.45 7.18 -46.55
C SER A 553 47.37 8.50 -45.78
N GLY A 554 47.00 9.60 -46.45
CA GLY A 554 46.72 10.88 -45.79
C GLY A 554 45.49 10.86 -44.88
N ASP A 555 44.38 10.31 -45.36
CA ASP A 555 43.13 10.18 -44.59
C ASP A 555 43.32 9.23 -43.42
N VAL A 556 44.07 8.14 -43.59
CA VAL A 556 44.43 7.22 -42.50
C VAL A 556 45.16 7.96 -41.38
N GLN A 557 46.13 8.82 -41.71
CA GLN A 557 46.88 9.59 -40.70
C GLN A 557 45.97 10.58 -39.94
N VAL A 558 45.07 11.24 -40.65
CA VAL A 558 44.07 12.14 -40.02
C VAL A 558 43.22 11.36 -39.02
N ARG A 559 42.63 10.22 -39.42
CA ARG A 559 41.78 9.40 -38.56
C ARG A 559 42.53 8.77 -37.38
N LEU A 560 43.79 8.40 -37.56
CA LEU A 560 44.66 7.95 -36.47
C LEU A 560 44.93 9.08 -35.47
N SER A 561 45.09 10.32 -35.92
CA SER A 561 45.25 11.46 -35.02
C SER A 561 43.98 11.78 -34.27
N GLU A 562 42.83 11.67 -34.90
CA GLU A 562 41.49 11.79 -34.27
C GLU A 562 41.27 10.69 -33.24
N ALA A 563 41.60 9.43 -33.55
CA ALA A 563 41.49 8.31 -32.65
C ALA A 563 42.37 8.51 -31.40
N ARG A 564 43.63 8.95 -31.58
CA ARG A 564 44.53 9.28 -30.46
C ARG A 564 43.98 10.40 -29.58
N ALA A 565 43.41 11.44 -30.17
CA ALA A 565 42.74 12.51 -29.41
C ALA A 565 41.52 11.99 -28.66
N GLY A 566 40.75 11.09 -29.27
CA GLY A 566 39.58 10.46 -28.68
C GLY A 566 39.88 9.58 -27.47
N LEU A 567 41.10 9.03 -27.34
CA LEU A 567 41.52 8.26 -26.15
C LEU A 567 41.48 9.09 -24.84
N ALA A 568 41.50 10.41 -24.92
CA ALA A 568 41.39 11.30 -23.77
C ALA A 568 39.93 11.60 -23.35
N ALA A 569 38.97 11.29 -24.21
CA ALA A 569 37.55 11.51 -23.91
C ALA A 569 37.13 10.66 -22.71
N ARG A 570 36.21 11.19 -21.90
CA ARG A 570 35.62 10.46 -20.76
C ARG A 570 34.14 10.77 -20.68
N LEU A 571 33.33 9.72 -20.64
CA LEU A 571 31.88 9.81 -20.44
C LEU A 571 31.58 9.89 -18.94
N THR A 572 31.23 11.07 -18.48
CA THR A 572 30.82 11.27 -17.07
C THR A 572 29.35 10.95 -16.85
N PRO A 573 28.93 10.67 -15.61
CA PRO A 573 27.53 10.46 -15.29
C PRO A 573 26.62 11.63 -15.70
N GLU A 574 27.08 12.88 -15.52
CA GLU A 574 26.33 14.09 -15.89
C GLU A 574 26.13 14.19 -17.40
N ALA A 575 27.19 13.98 -18.17
CA ALA A 575 27.14 14.01 -19.65
C ALA A 575 26.23 12.89 -20.18
N TRP A 576 26.32 11.69 -19.59
CA TRP A 576 25.51 10.56 -19.97
C TRP A 576 24.02 10.81 -19.64
N LEU A 577 23.69 11.31 -18.44
CA LEU A 577 22.33 11.64 -18.04
C LEU A 577 21.68 12.71 -18.91
N ALA A 578 22.47 13.66 -19.41
CA ALA A 578 22.00 14.72 -20.30
C ALA A 578 21.78 14.23 -21.75
N SER A 579 22.24 13.04 -22.09
CA SER A 579 22.19 12.50 -23.46
C SER A 579 21.07 11.47 -23.65
N ALA A 580 20.76 11.18 -24.92
CA ALA A 580 19.81 10.12 -25.29
C ALA A 580 20.28 8.71 -24.85
N ALA A 581 21.58 8.53 -24.63
CA ALA A 581 22.18 7.28 -24.17
C ALA A 581 21.63 6.80 -22.83
N SER A 582 21.20 7.72 -21.96
CA SER A 582 20.70 7.39 -20.63
C SER A 582 19.30 6.74 -20.62
N ALA A 583 18.53 6.93 -21.68
CA ALA A 583 17.08 6.65 -21.66
C ALA A 583 16.69 5.21 -21.24
N SER A 584 17.48 4.20 -21.63
CA SER A 584 17.19 2.79 -21.30
C SER A 584 17.60 2.40 -19.89
N TYR A 585 18.65 3.01 -19.34
CA TYR A 585 19.23 2.64 -18.04
C TYR A 585 19.11 3.73 -16.96
N ARG A 586 18.55 4.90 -17.29
CA ARG A 586 18.42 6.03 -16.36
C ARG A 586 17.72 5.66 -15.04
N HIS A 587 16.76 4.75 -15.10
CA HIS A 587 16.01 4.28 -13.93
C HIS A 587 16.88 3.46 -12.96
N LEU A 588 18.06 3.01 -13.35
CA LEU A 588 19.03 2.34 -12.48
C LEU A 588 19.94 3.32 -11.74
N TRP A 589 20.01 4.58 -12.18
CA TRP A 589 20.75 5.63 -11.52
C TRP A 589 19.85 6.41 -10.57
N LEU A 590 20.06 6.26 -9.27
CA LEU A 590 19.29 6.98 -8.24
C LEU A 590 19.91 8.33 -7.89
N GLY A 591 21.16 8.58 -8.31
CA GLY A 591 21.87 9.81 -7.99
C GLY A 591 22.34 9.87 -6.54
N GLN A 592 22.39 11.08 -6.00
CA GLN A 592 22.74 11.29 -4.60
C GLN A 592 21.51 11.11 -3.71
N ILE A 593 21.61 10.16 -2.80
CA ILE A 593 20.60 9.88 -1.77
C ILE A 593 21.24 10.19 -0.42
N GLN A 594 20.70 11.21 0.26
CA GLN A 594 21.31 11.79 1.45
C GLN A 594 22.76 12.22 1.18
N ASP A 595 23.73 11.56 1.79
CA ASP A 595 25.17 11.84 1.64
C ASP A 595 25.92 10.81 0.78
N ARG A 596 25.19 9.86 0.13
CA ARG A 596 25.74 8.79 -0.70
C ARG A 596 25.18 8.77 -2.11
N TYR A 597 25.97 8.32 -3.07
CA TYR A 597 25.50 7.99 -4.40
C TYR A 597 24.98 6.56 -4.43
N ALA A 598 23.97 6.29 -5.28
CA ALA A 598 23.35 4.98 -5.35
C ALA A 598 22.97 4.58 -6.77
N THR A 599 23.12 3.29 -7.07
CA THR A 599 22.59 2.62 -8.26
C THR A 599 21.82 1.37 -7.89
N VAL A 600 20.96 0.92 -8.79
CA VAL A 600 20.19 -0.30 -8.66
C VAL A 600 20.58 -1.29 -9.74
N VAL A 601 20.86 -2.53 -9.36
CA VAL A 601 20.97 -3.65 -10.27
C VAL A 601 19.69 -4.48 -10.17
N THR A 602 18.90 -4.49 -11.25
CA THR A 602 17.65 -5.27 -11.29
C THR A 602 17.95 -6.73 -11.63
N LEU A 603 17.20 -7.63 -11.02
CA LEU A 603 17.34 -9.08 -11.15
C LEU A 603 16.11 -9.65 -11.86
N GLY A 604 16.28 -10.70 -12.66
CA GLY A 604 15.19 -11.36 -13.37
C GLY A 604 15.30 -12.88 -13.25
N GLY A 605 14.14 -13.55 -13.00
CA GLY A 605 14.07 -15.00 -12.91
C GLY A 605 14.91 -15.58 -11.78
N ILE A 606 14.68 -15.12 -10.56
CA ILE A 606 15.39 -15.60 -9.38
C ILE A 606 14.91 -17.01 -9.02
N HIS A 607 15.82 -17.97 -9.07
CA HIS A 607 15.59 -19.37 -8.67
C HIS A 607 16.20 -19.69 -7.30
N ASP A 608 17.32 -19.03 -6.95
CA ASP A 608 18.00 -19.17 -5.66
C ASP A 608 18.24 -17.82 -5.00
N LEU A 609 17.29 -17.40 -4.18
CA LEU A 609 17.39 -16.17 -3.39
C LEU A 609 18.46 -16.25 -2.29
N ALA A 610 18.77 -17.46 -1.80
CA ALA A 610 19.77 -17.64 -0.75
C ALA A 610 21.19 -17.38 -1.29
N ALA A 611 21.48 -17.80 -2.51
CA ALA A 611 22.73 -17.48 -3.20
C ALA A 611 22.92 -15.98 -3.44
N LEU A 612 21.83 -15.27 -3.76
CA LEU A 612 21.85 -13.82 -3.91
C LEU A 612 22.02 -13.09 -2.56
N ARG A 613 21.37 -13.58 -1.50
CA ARG A 613 21.58 -13.04 -0.14
C ARG A 613 23.01 -13.24 0.37
N ALA A 614 23.69 -14.27 -0.08
CA ALA A 614 25.09 -14.49 0.25
C ALA A 614 26.04 -13.42 -0.33
N LEU A 615 25.61 -12.62 -1.30
CA LEU A 615 26.35 -11.45 -1.81
C LEU A 615 26.31 -10.28 -0.83
N ASP A 616 25.31 -10.24 0.06
CA ASP A 616 25.13 -9.17 1.03
C ASP A 616 26.36 -9.10 1.97
N GLY A 617 27.01 -7.96 2.02
CA GLY A 617 28.23 -7.76 2.82
C GLY A 617 29.54 -8.34 2.23
N GLN A 618 29.51 -9.04 1.08
CA GLN A 618 30.77 -9.50 0.43
C GLN A 618 31.50 -8.38 -0.30
N LEU A 619 30.77 -7.35 -0.71
CA LEU A 619 31.32 -6.14 -1.32
C LEU A 619 30.84 -4.93 -0.51
N PRO A 620 31.74 -3.96 -0.23
CA PRO A 620 31.34 -2.75 0.47
C PRO A 620 30.28 -2.01 -0.33
N GLY A 621 29.23 -1.53 0.35
CA GLY A 621 28.16 -0.77 -0.29
C GLY A 621 27.13 -1.56 -1.12
N VAL A 622 27.29 -2.88 -1.27
CA VAL A 622 26.33 -3.74 -1.98
C VAL A 622 25.37 -4.39 -0.99
N ARG A 623 24.07 -4.28 -1.27
CA ARG A 623 23.01 -4.86 -0.45
C ARG A 623 21.86 -5.42 -1.30
N LEU A 624 21.38 -6.60 -0.95
CA LEU A 624 20.15 -7.15 -1.53
C LEU A 624 18.93 -6.51 -0.85
N VAL A 625 18.05 -5.93 -1.65
CA VAL A 625 16.77 -5.38 -1.21
C VAL A 625 15.67 -6.34 -1.66
N ASP A 626 15.06 -7.02 -0.70
CA ASP A 626 13.92 -7.92 -0.89
C ASP A 626 12.67 -7.29 -0.29
N LYS A 627 12.09 -6.33 -1.02
CA LYS A 627 10.94 -5.54 -0.56
C LYS A 627 9.77 -6.39 -0.06
N VAL A 628 9.45 -7.45 -0.77
CA VAL A 628 8.31 -8.33 -0.42
C VAL A 628 8.62 -9.12 0.83
N GLY A 629 9.82 -9.69 0.92
CA GLY A 629 10.28 -10.43 2.07
C GLY A 629 10.42 -9.54 3.31
N ASP A 630 11.04 -8.38 3.18
CA ASP A 630 11.28 -7.43 4.28
C ASP A 630 9.96 -6.89 4.85
N ILE A 631 9.02 -6.48 3.99
CA ILE A 631 7.70 -5.99 4.43
C ILE A 631 6.89 -7.13 5.06
N SER A 632 6.93 -8.33 4.49
CA SER A 632 6.22 -9.48 5.06
C SER A 632 6.78 -9.87 6.42
N ALA A 633 8.10 -9.86 6.59
CA ALA A 633 8.76 -10.09 7.88
C ALA A 633 8.40 -9.00 8.91
N LEU A 634 8.33 -7.74 8.46
CA LEU A 634 7.93 -6.61 9.28
C LEU A 634 6.48 -6.71 9.74
N LEU A 635 5.56 -7.07 8.82
CA LEU A 635 4.15 -7.31 9.14
C LEU A 635 4.00 -8.47 10.16
N ALA A 636 4.78 -9.55 10.01
CA ALA A 636 4.81 -10.67 10.95
C ALA A 636 5.29 -10.23 12.35
N ARG A 637 6.34 -9.41 12.41
CA ARG A 637 6.85 -8.85 13.67
C ARG A 637 5.79 -7.97 14.34
N TYR A 638 5.12 -7.10 13.58
CA TYR A 638 4.09 -6.22 14.12
C TYR A 638 2.84 -6.98 14.54
N GLN A 639 2.45 -8.02 13.82
CA GLN A 639 1.37 -8.89 14.26
C GLN A 639 1.68 -9.52 15.61
N ARG A 640 2.90 -10.02 15.82
CA ARG A 640 3.33 -10.58 17.11
C ARG A 640 3.29 -9.54 18.23
N ILE A 641 3.80 -8.32 17.97
CA ILE A 641 3.75 -7.21 18.92
C ILE A 641 2.29 -6.87 19.24
N THR A 642 1.43 -6.81 18.25
CA THR A 642 0.01 -6.50 18.43
C THR A 642 -0.72 -7.55 19.25
N LEU A 643 -0.45 -8.84 19.05
CA LEU A 643 -1.00 -9.90 19.90
C LEU A 643 -0.60 -9.72 21.37
N ILE A 644 0.63 -9.33 21.63
CA ILE A 644 1.11 -9.00 22.98
C ILE A 644 0.37 -7.77 23.52
N LEU A 645 0.19 -6.74 22.71
CA LEU A 645 -0.54 -5.53 23.08
C LEU A 645 -2.03 -5.81 23.36
N VAL A 646 -2.65 -6.72 22.60
CA VAL A 646 -4.02 -7.20 22.88
C VAL A 646 -4.07 -7.83 24.26
N ALA A 647 -3.14 -8.71 24.60
CA ALA A 647 -3.09 -9.33 25.92
C ALA A 647 -2.86 -8.30 27.06
N ILE A 648 -1.96 -7.33 26.84
CA ILE A 648 -1.73 -6.21 27.77
C ILE A 648 -2.99 -5.36 27.91
N GLY A 649 -3.72 -5.10 26.83
CA GLY A 649 -4.99 -4.38 26.85
C GLY A 649 -6.02 -5.09 27.73
N TYR A 650 -6.17 -6.41 27.58
CA TYR A 650 -7.06 -7.20 28.46
C TYR A 650 -6.66 -7.13 29.94
N ILE A 651 -5.35 -7.20 30.24
CA ILE A 651 -4.84 -7.07 31.61
C ILE A 651 -5.09 -5.66 32.14
N GLY A 652 -4.82 -4.62 31.37
CA GLY A 652 -5.02 -3.21 31.76
C GLY A 652 -6.47 -2.92 32.08
N VAL A 653 -7.37 -3.40 31.22
CA VAL A 653 -8.80 -3.26 31.44
C VAL A 653 -9.28 -4.09 32.63
N LEU A 654 -8.74 -5.30 32.84
CA LEU A 654 -9.04 -6.10 34.04
C LEU A 654 -8.63 -5.37 35.33
N LEU A 655 -7.45 -4.73 35.34
CA LEU A 655 -6.99 -3.94 36.48
C LEU A 655 -7.88 -2.71 36.74
N LEU A 656 -8.28 -2.01 35.70
CA LEU A 656 -9.20 -0.86 35.78
C LEU A 656 -10.53 -1.27 36.46
N PHE A 657 -11.10 -2.40 36.01
CA PHE A 657 -12.36 -2.90 36.55
C PHE A 657 -12.20 -3.56 37.93
N PHE A 658 -11.03 -4.15 38.20
CA PHE A 658 -10.71 -4.68 39.56
C PHE A 658 -10.82 -3.60 40.63
N VAL A 659 -10.24 -2.42 40.37
CA VAL A 659 -10.32 -1.27 41.29
C VAL A 659 -11.75 -0.81 41.49
N ARG A 660 -12.61 -0.88 40.45
CA ARG A 660 -13.99 -0.35 40.49
C ARG A 660 -15.00 -1.34 41.03
N TYR A 661 -14.88 -2.64 40.71
CA TYR A 661 -15.92 -3.64 40.93
C TYR A 661 -15.48 -4.85 41.77
N GLY A 662 -14.18 -4.96 42.09
CA GLY A 662 -13.60 -6.15 42.70
C GLY A 662 -13.34 -7.28 41.69
N PHE A 663 -12.53 -8.27 42.09
CA PHE A 663 -11.96 -9.27 41.16
C PHE A 663 -13.02 -10.10 40.40
N ASN A 664 -13.94 -10.74 41.12
CA ASN A 664 -14.94 -11.62 40.49
C ASN A 664 -15.84 -10.90 39.49
N SER A 665 -16.10 -9.64 39.74
CA SER A 665 -16.96 -8.81 38.90
C SER A 665 -16.18 -8.28 37.68
N ALA A 666 -14.96 -7.84 37.88
CA ALA A 666 -14.06 -7.43 36.81
C ALA A 666 -13.81 -8.58 35.83
N LEU A 667 -13.53 -9.77 36.35
CA LEU A 667 -13.32 -10.96 35.56
C LEU A 667 -14.52 -11.29 34.67
N ARG A 668 -15.75 -11.23 35.19
CA ARG A 668 -16.97 -11.51 34.40
C ARG A 668 -17.15 -10.50 33.24
N VAL A 669 -16.88 -9.22 33.50
CA VAL A 669 -17.00 -8.16 32.48
C VAL A 669 -15.98 -8.35 31.39
N VAL A 670 -14.71 -8.60 31.75
CA VAL A 670 -13.60 -8.75 30.77
C VAL A 670 -13.67 -10.09 30.04
N LEU A 671 -14.18 -11.14 30.69
CA LEU A 671 -14.33 -12.46 30.09
C LEU A 671 -15.30 -12.45 28.89
N SER A 672 -16.27 -11.52 28.86
CA SER A 672 -17.22 -11.40 27.76
C SER A 672 -16.52 -11.11 26.40
N PRO A 673 -15.79 -10.01 26.21
CA PRO A 673 -15.08 -9.77 24.96
C PRO A 673 -13.90 -10.74 24.75
N ALA A 674 -13.30 -11.28 25.82
CA ALA A 674 -12.22 -12.26 25.70
C ALA A 674 -12.71 -13.56 25.04
N LEU A 675 -13.78 -14.13 25.50
CA LEU A 675 -14.40 -15.31 24.90
C LEU A 675 -14.89 -15.04 23.49
N ALA A 676 -15.46 -13.85 23.23
CA ALA A 676 -15.85 -13.44 21.89
C ALA A 676 -14.66 -13.39 20.93
N SER A 677 -13.54 -12.81 21.36
CA SER A 677 -12.30 -12.75 20.57
C SER A 677 -11.75 -14.14 20.27
N VAL A 678 -11.66 -15.01 21.28
CA VAL A 678 -11.15 -16.38 21.13
C VAL A 678 -12.05 -17.21 20.21
N ALA A 679 -13.37 -17.08 20.33
CA ALA A 679 -14.32 -17.76 19.45
C ALA A 679 -14.26 -17.22 18.01
N THR A 680 -14.05 -15.91 17.82
CA THR A 680 -13.84 -15.32 16.50
C THR A 680 -12.63 -15.94 15.81
N LEU A 681 -11.51 -16.08 16.52
CA LEU A 681 -10.32 -16.76 16.03
C LEU A 681 -10.59 -18.25 15.71
N GLY A 682 -11.40 -18.91 16.54
CA GLY A 682 -11.84 -20.27 16.27
C GLY A 682 -12.67 -20.37 14.97
N ILE A 683 -13.62 -19.45 14.77
CA ILE A 683 -14.40 -19.41 13.51
C ILE A 683 -13.48 -19.17 12.31
N PHE A 684 -12.49 -18.28 12.42
CA PHE A 684 -11.51 -18.05 11.35
C PHE A 684 -10.78 -19.35 10.95
N GLY A 685 -10.32 -20.12 11.94
CA GLY A 685 -9.71 -21.42 11.68
C GLY A 685 -10.66 -22.37 10.96
N LEU A 686 -11.94 -22.44 11.36
CA LEU A 686 -12.93 -23.34 10.76
C LEU A 686 -13.30 -22.97 9.32
N ILE A 687 -13.40 -21.67 9.00
CA ILE A 687 -13.73 -21.19 7.65
C ILE A 687 -12.50 -21.06 6.76
N GLY A 688 -11.29 -21.25 7.30
CA GLY A 688 -10.03 -21.13 6.57
C GLY A 688 -9.58 -19.68 6.33
N GLU A 689 -10.18 -18.70 7.01
CA GLU A 689 -9.77 -17.30 6.91
C GLU A 689 -8.46 -17.08 7.65
N PRO A 690 -7.42 -16.50 7.02
CA PRO A 690 -6.14 -16.31 7.68
C PRO A 690 -6.18 -15.14 8.66
N LEU A 691 -5.49 -15.30 9.79
CA LEU A 691 -5.25 -14.20 10.72
C LEU A 691 -4.12 -13.33 10.21
N ASN A 692 -4.43 -12.09 9.86
CA ASN A 692 -3.48 -11.06 9.45
C ASN A 692 -3.35 -9.97 10.52
N LEU A 693 -2.47 -8.99 10.27
CA LEU A 693 -2.25 -7.86 11.17
C LEU A 693 -3.54 -7.08 11.47
N PHE A 694 -4.38 -6.83 10.44
CA PHE A 694 -5.61 -6.03 10.57
C PHE A 694 -6.70 -6.75 11.36
N SER A 695 -6.85 -8.06 11.18
CA SER A 695 -7.73 -8.89 12.02
C SER A 695 -7.27 -8.85 13.49
N THR A 696 -5.96 -8.89 13.73
CA THR A 696 -5.39 -8.81 15.08
C THR A 696 -5.71 -7.47 15.74
N PHE A 697 -5.67 -6.36 14.99
CA PHE A 697 -6.09 -5.04 15.51
C PHE A 697 -7.55 -4.98 15.87
N SER A 698 -8.39 -5.60 15.05
CA SER A 698 -9.82 -5.63 15.30
C SER A 698 -10.14 -6.24 16.67
N LEU A 699 -9.31 -7.17 17.16
CA LEU A 699 -9.50 -7.76 18.50
C LEU A 699 -9.37 -6.73 19.64
N LEU A 700 -8.51 -5.69 19.48
CA LEU A 700 -8.47 -4.58 20.44
C LEU A 700 -9.75 -3.75 20.43
N LEU A 701 -10.36 -3.57 19.26
CA LEU A 701 -11.62 -2.85 19.13
C LEU A 701 -12.79 -3.70 19.65
N VAL A 702 -12.76 -5.02 19.42
CA VAL A 702 -13.73 -5.96 20.01
C VAL A 702 -13.64 -5.93 21.54
N LEU A 703 -12.42 -5.82 22.11
CA LEU A 703 -12.26 -5.59 23.56
C LEU A 703 -12.96 -4.29 23.99
N GLY A 704 -12.67 -3.15 23.34
CA GLY A 704 -13.22 -1.84 23.72
C GLY A 704 -14.73 -1.81 23.62
N ILE A 705 -15.29 -2.17 22.46
CA ILE A 705 -16.75 -2.14 22.20
C ILE A 705 -17.49 -3.23 23.00
N GLY A 706 -16.92 -4.44 23.06
CA GLY A 706 -17.54 -5.57 23.75
C GLY A 706 -17.65 -5.38 25.26
N ILE A 707 -16.73 -4.62 25.86
CA ILE A 707 -16.81 -4.24 27.27
C ILE A 707 -17.97 -3.32 27.54
N ASP A 708 -18.26 -2.37 26.67
CA ASP A 708 -19.37 -1.43 26.85
C ASP A 708 -20.69 -2.18 27.03
N TYR A 709 -20.92 -3.23 26.26
CA TYR A 709 -22.13 -4.05 26.41
C TYR A 709 -22.23 -4.72 27.79
N ALA A 710 -21.12 -5.24 28.29
CA ALA A 710 -21.08 -5.87 29.61
C ALA A 710 -21.28 -4.85 30.75
N ILE A 711 -20.71 -3.63 30.63
CA ILE A 711 -20.87 -2.52 31.58
C ILE A 711 -22.35 -2.10 31.64
N PHE A 712 -22.93 -1.81 30.47
CA PHE A 712 -24.30 -1.26 30.44
C PHE A 712 -25.33 -2.27 30.86
N LEU A 713 -25.20 -3.55 30.57
CA LEU A 713 -26.05 -4.61 31.11
C LEU A 713 -25.89 -4.75 32.62
N ARG A 714 -24.73 -4.45 33.18
CA ARG A 714 -24.46 -4.52 34.60
C ARG A 714 -24.95 -3.30 35.39
N GLU A 715 -24.63 -2.08 34.91
CA GLU A 715 -25.00 -0.82 35.55
C GLU A 715 -26.48 -0.50 35.35
N GLY A 716 -27.10 -0.93 34.27
CA GLY A 716 -28.49 -0.70 33.92
C GLY A 716 -29.53 -1.54 34.71
N ARG A 717 -29.16 -2.13 35.83
CA ARG A 717 -30.06 -2.99 36.66
C ARG A 717 -31.31 -2.27 37.15
N SER A 718 -31.25 -0.97 37.40
CA SER A 718 -32.39 -0.15 37.77
C SER A 718 -33.44 -0.01 36.65
N SER A 719 -33.05 -0.31 35.39
CA SER A 719 -33.88 -0.22 34.20
C SER A 719 -33.49 -1.25 33.14
N PRO A 720 -33.76 -2.54 33.37
CA PRO A 720 -33.30 -3.62 32.50
C PRO A 720 -33.72 -3.49 31.02
N LEU A 721 -34.97 -3.01 30.79
CA LEU A 721 -35.51 -2.82 29.45
C LEU A 721 -34.73 -1.72 28.67
N SER A 722 -34.51 -0.57 29.32
CA SER A 722 -33.75 0.55 28.73
C SER A 722 -32.33 0.13 28.35
N SER A 723 -31.64 -0.58 29.25
CA SER A 723 -30.27 -1.06 29.02
C SER A 723 -30.21 -2.11 27.93
N MET A 724 -31.17 -3.00 27.81
CA MET A 724 -31.24 -3.97 26.73
C MET A 724 -31.49 -3.29 25.37
N ILE A 725 -32.39 -2.32 25.30
CA ILE A 725 -32.63 -1.53 24.09
C ILE A 725 -31.33 -0.81 23.71
N ALA A 726 -30.66 -0.16 24.66
CA ALA A 726 -29.41 0.53 24.42
C ALA A 726 -28.34 -0.40 23.81
N VAL A 727 -28.07 -1.54 24.47
CA VAL A 727 -27.05 -2.51 24.02
C VAL A 727 -27.38 -3.08 22.63
N LEU A 728 -28.65 -3.43 22.36
CA LEU A 728 -29.03 -3.97 21.05
C LEU A 728 -28.93 -2.91 19.93
N VAL A 729 -29.30 -1.65 20.21
CA VAL A 729 -29.18 -0.56 19.26
C VAL A 729 -27.71 -0.25 19.00
N CYS A 730 -26.88 -0.16 20.04
CA CYS A 730 -25.44 0.04 19.90
C CYS A 730 -24.74 -1.10 19.13
N ALA A 731 -25.11 -2.35 19.43
CA ALA A 731 -24.60 -3.47 18.65
C ALA A 731 -25.01 -3.39 17.17
N ALA A 732 -26.27 -3.04 16.90
CA ALA A 732 -26.76 -2.91 15.53
C ALA A 732 -26.07 -1.74 14.77
N THR A 733 -25.86 -0.58 15.44
CA THR A 733 -25.10 0.54 14.82
C THR A 733 -23.64 0.18 14.58
N ALA A 734 -23.00 -0.52 15.50
CA ALA A 734 -21.64 -1.01 15.35
C ALA A 734 -21.54 -2.07 14.23
N LEU A 735 -22.50 -2.98 14.10
CA LEU A 735 -22.56 -3.95 13.00
C LEU A 735 -22.86 -3.29 11.66
N LEU A 736 -23.71 -2.26 11.60
CA LEU A 736 -23.94 -1.47 10.40
C LEU A 736 -22.68 -0.71 9.95
N SER A 737 -21.82 -0.32 10.87
CA SER A 737 -20.60 0.44 10.57
C SER A 737 -19.42 -0.47 10.29
N PHE A 738 -18.98 -1.25 11.27
CA PHE A 738 -17.83 -2.14 11.13
C PHE A 738 -18.17 -3.42 10.36
N GLY A 739 -19.37 -3.98 10.57
CA GLY A 739 -19.77 -5.21 9.90
C GLY A 739 -19.89 -5.06 8.38
N MET A 740 -20.20 -3.86 7.89
CA MET A 740 -20.23 -3.58 6.45
C MET A 740 -18.85 -3.74 5.80
N LEU A 741 -17.77 -3.50 6.53
CA LEU A 741 -16.41 -3.71 6.04
C LEU A 741 -16.11 -5.19 5.74
N ALA A 742 -16.85 -6.13 6.31
CA ALA A 742 -16.75 -7.55 5.98
C ALA A 742 -17.14 -7.85 4.50
N PHE A 743 -17.83 -6.95 3.83
CA PHE A 743 -18.22 -7.07 2.43
C PHE A 743 -17.27 -6.32 1.48
N SER A 744 -16.16 -5.77 2.00
CA SER A 744 -15.14 -5.15 1.19
C SER A 744 -14.46 -6.16 0.26
N SER A 745 -14.15 -5.74 -0.95
CA SER A 745 -13.33 -6.51 -1.88
C SER A 745 -11.82 -6.37 -1.58
N THR A 746 -11.45 -5.45 -0.70
CA THR A 746 -10.08 -5.25 -0.26
C THR A 746 -9.75 -6.22 0.88
N PRO A 747 -8.83 -7.19 0.70
CA PRO A 747 -8.69 -8.33 1.62
C PRO A 747 -8.44 -7.92 3.08
N PHE A 748 -7.61 -6.93 3.34
CA PHE A 748 -7.31 -6.50 4.71
C PHE A 748 -8.49 -5.76 5.38
N ILE A 749 -9.31 -5.03 4.59
CA ILE A 749 -10.54 -4.39 5.09
C ILE A 749 -11.60 -5.45 5.37
N HIS A 750 -11.72 -6.45 4.47
CA HIS A 750 -12.59 -7.61 4.65
C HIS A 750 -12.28 -8.34 5.97
N SER A 751 -11.02 -8.75 6.15
CA SER A 751 -10.61 -9.49 7.35
C SER A 751 -10.82 -8.68 8.65
N PHE A 752 -10.55 -7.37 8.61
CA PHE A 752 -10.87 -6.46 9.71
C PHE A 752 -12.38 -6.44 9.99
N GLY A 753 -13.20 -6.19 8.96
CA GLY A 753 -14.65 -6.12 9.07
C GLY A 753 -15.26 -7.44 9.55
N LEU A 754 -14.78 -8.56 9.05
CA LEU A 754 -15.24 -9.90 9.44
C LEU A 754 -14.93 -10.19 10.93
N THR A 755 -13.72 -9.79 11.39
CA THR A 755 -13.36 -9.88 12.80
C THR A 755 -14.31 -9.07 13.67
N MET A 756 -14.63 -7.85 13.23
CA MET A 756 -15.57 -6.97 13.96
C MET A 756 -17.00 -7.52 13.95
N LEU A 757 -17.47 -7.99 12.78
CA LEU A 757 -18.80 -8.58 12.63
C LEU A 757 -19.01 -9.75 13.60
N LEU A 758 -18.09 -10.71 13.60
CA LEU A 758 -18.15 -11.88 14.46
C LEU A 758 -17.89 -11.51 15.92
N GLY A 759 -16.87 -10.69 16.19
CA GLY A 759 -16.49 -10.31 17.54
C GLY A 759 -17.55 -9.53 18.28
N ILE A 760 -18.18 -8.53 17.64
CA ILE A 760 -19.29 -7.75 18.22
C ILE A 760 -20.49 -8.65 18.46
N THR A 761 -20.89 -9.48 17.48
CA THR A 761 -22.02 -10.39 17.62
C THR A 761 -21.83 -11.35 18.80
N LEU A 762 -20.67 -11.97 18.89
CA LEU A 762 -20.32 -12.88 19.98
C LEU A 762 -20.21 -12.16 21.32
N ALA A 763 -19.65 -10.93 21.35
CA ALA A 763 -19.54 -10.15 22.58
C ALA A 763 -20.92 -9.83 23.18
N VAL A 764 -21.89 -9.43 22.36
CA VAL A 764 -23.29 -9.20 22.82
C VAL A 764 -23.90 -10.48 23.39
N ILE A 765 -23.73 -11.61 22.70
CA ILE A 765 -24.28 -12.91 23.15
C ILE A 765 -23.66 -13.33 24.48
N VAL A 766 -22.32 -13.24 24.58
CA VAL A 766 -21.61 -13.64 25.82
C VAL A 766 -21.88 -12.66 26.97
N ALA A 767 -21.98 -11.34 26.67
CA ALA A 767 -22.30 -10.34 27.68
C ALA A 767 -23.67 -10.60 28.34
N GLN A 768 -24.67 -11.04 27.59
CA GLN A 768 -25.96 -11.40 28.12
C GLN A 768 -25.90 -12.57 29.10
N VAL A 769 -24.96 -13.48 28.96
CA VAL A 769 -24.80 -14.65 29.83
C VAL A 769 -23.97 -14.33 31.08
N LEU A 770 -22.91 -13.53 30.96
CA LEU A 770 -21.91 -13.32 32.02
C LEU A 770 -22.20 -12.11 32.93
N SER A 771 -22.91 -11.08 32.43
CA SER A 771 -23.01 -9.79 33.13
C SER A 771 -23.92 -9.76 34.34
N VAL A 772 -24.66 -10.83 34.64
CA VAL A 772 -25.59 -10.90 35.81
C VAL A 772 -25.00 -11.76 36.91
N PRO A 773 -24.85 -11.24 38.16
CA PRO A 773 -24.49 -12.05 39.31
C PRO A 773 -25.66 -12.96 39.75
N ALA A 774 -25.32 -14.16 40.23
CA ALA A 774 -26.31 -15.12 40.76
C ALA A 774 -27.10 -14.59 41.98
N ASP A 775 -26.52 -13.65 42.72
CA ASP A 775 -27.08 -13.15 44.00
C ASP A 775 -28.27 -12.18 43.84
N SER A 776 -28.59 -11.72 42.65
CA SER A 776 -29.66 -10.75 42.41
C SER A 776 -31.07 -11.38 42.33
N ILE A 777 -31.20 -12.69 42.44
CA ILE A 777 -32.45 -13.43 42.27
C ILE A 777 -33.07 -13.84 43.60
N LEU A 778 -32.22 -14.07 44.63
CA LEU A 778 -32.70 -14.45 45.96
C LEU A 778 -33.43 -13.32 46.70
N SER A 779 -33.34 -12.07 46.22
CA SER A 779 -34.05 -10.93 46.84
C SER A 779 -35.41 -10.60 46.19
N ARG A 780 -35.88 -11.37 45.18
CA ARG A 780 -37.15 -11.11 44.49
C ARG A 780 -38.33 -11.97 44.94
N ASP A 781 -38.09 -13.04 45.68
CA ASP A 781 -39.14 -13.90 46.21
C ASP A 781 -39.71 -13.45 47.56
N ASP A 782 -39.16 -12.32 48.12
CA ASP A 782 -39.62 -11.78 49.42
C ASP A 782 -40.31 -10.40 49.34
N LYS A 783 -40.82 -9.98 48.17
CA LYS A 783 -41.70 -8.78 48.13
C LYS A 783 -42.86 -8.95 47.19
#